data_43720788c2c37aec6ea00bb07a780f2a
#
_entry.id   43720788c2c37aec6ea00bb07a780f2a
#
_cell.length_a   1.000
_cell.length_b   1.000
_cell.length_c   1.000
_cell.angle_alpha   90.00
_cell.angle_beta   90.00
_cell.angle_gamma   90.00
#
_symmetry.space_group_name_H-M   'P 1'
#
loop_
_entity.id
_entity.type
_entity.pdbx_description
1 polymer ?
#
loop_
_entity_poly.entity_id
_entity_poly.type
_entity_poly.pdbx_seq_one_letter_code
_entity_poly.pdbx_strand_id
1 'polypeptide(L)'
;VAMILGDLGATVVHVDPPGGPLWQSPANATLNRNKLIVNIDLKVPEGVEQARALIGEADIVIENFRPGKFAALGIDFGALRGERPELITLSIPGFASNDQERRELRAYESVIAASSGVFTDMGLNRVLMGVNPSFSPLPLASAYGAMLASSSAVLALQSRERTGLGDHVEVPLASAVMEGLCYNSIKIEGLPDRYITQREREIARRRVEGLPMNLSYEELQELLDPFYRSYLCKDGRMFYVVCPSHKNHAKRCLQALGIYEELVAEGLTEEQDTYLPTAEWQSDVSLGVYPLPKDWADRIAAKMKEVFLTRTAKEWERIFGRGRFPGAPQRWLQEWINDDHAETSGLMIDVQDPEYGTMIQPGPVVWLEESGEAALSPVPRRWVDVSTALSLLKKQKTKLPRVTDPDDRSGWLEGVRVLDLCNVIAGPHSVSYLARFGAEVIKLDPASPLYDSWNTVIFGISHMRGKRSALIDIKSVEGRKALHALVQSVDVIVWNAPDNQIREMGLDAETLGKINPDAIFCKLDCFSGVSRGPRTDYVGYDDLVQASTGIMTRFGGSMHEPEEHAHVGTIDVMCGFGGALGVATALYQKLNTGRVGRGRTSLSANSGLLQIPFCYDYLGRGLFNEPSGRYVPGYDALTRFYYTASGDYLLFSSNEHDIPSLDALEEFKGIASLPKDERDAFLSGIFAGDTSPAW
;
A
#
# COMPACT_ATOMS: atom_id res chain seq x y z
N VAL A 1 6.19 -3.93 10.62
CA VAL A 1 7.61 -4.22 10.33
C VAL A 1 7.98 -5.61 10.81
N ALA A 2 8.03 -5.84 12.11
CA ALA A 2 8.54 -7.08 12.70
C ALA A 2 7.78 -8.35 12.27
N MET A 3 6.46 -8.27 11.99
CA MET A 3 5.70 -9.36 11.36
C MET A 3 6.25 -9.69 9.96
N ILE A 4 6.44 -8.67 9.13
CA ILE A 4 6.94 -8.83 7.75
C ILE A 4 8.34 -9.46 7.75
N LEU A 5 9.23 -8.99 8.63
CA LEU A 5 10.56 -9.58 8.78
C LEU A 5 10.49 -11.03 9.31
N GLY A 6 9.55 -11.32 10.22
CA GLY A 6 9.29 -12.67 10.70
C GLY A 6 8.79 -13.61 9.60
N ASP A 7 7.89 -13.14 8.73
CA ASP A 7 7.42 -13.90 7.55
C ASP A 7 8.57 -14.17 6.55
N LEU A 8 9.59 -13.31 6.51
CA LEU A 8 10.80 -13.50 5.71
C LEU A 8 11.88 -14.35 6.41
N GLY A 9 11.60 -14.88 7.61
CA GLY A 9 12.46 -15.83 8.32
C GLY A 9 13.31 -15.22 9.44
N ALA A 10 13.13 -13.95 9.80
CA ALA A 10 13.82 -13.37 10.94
C ALA A 10 13.30 -13.96 12.27
N THR A 11 14.21 -14.20 13.23
CA THR A 11 13.83 -14.47 14.62
C THR A 11 13.48 -13.17 15.30
N VAL A 12 12.24 -13.03 15.71
CA VAL A 12 11.70 -11.79 16.29
C VAL A 12 11.37 -11.97 17.75
N VAL A 13 11.97 -11.15 18.62
CA VAL A 13 11.57 -10.99 20.01
C VAL A 13 10.80 -9.67 20.15
N HIS A 14 9.54 -9.77 20.56
CA HIS A 14 8.67 -8.63 20.81
C HIS A 14 8.58 -8.35 22.30
N VAL A 15 8.82 -7.10 22.68
CA VAL A 15 8.76 -6.68 24.08
C VAL A 15 7.45 -5.94 24.33
N ASP A 16 6.59 -6.54 25.14
CA ASP A 16 5.37 -5.90 25.68
C ASP A 16 5.60 -5.36 27.10
N PRO A 17 4.88 -4.32 27.51
CA PRO A 17 4.87 -3.90 28.91
C PRO A 17 4.19 -4.94 29.81
N PRO A 18 4.35 -4.87 31.14
CA PRO A 18 3.57 -5.65 32.06
C PRO A 18 2.05 -5.46 31.82
N GLY A 19 1.33 -6.54 31.65
CA GLY A 19 -0.11 -6.50 31.32
C GLY A 19 -0.43 -6.61 29.83
N GLY A 20 0.59 -6.70 28.95
CA GLY A 20 0.42 -6.95 27.51
C GLY A 20 0.31 -5.69 26.67
N PRO A 21 -0.09 -5.83 25.40
CA PRO A 21 -0.12 -4.75 24.44
C PRO A 21 -1.14 -3.66 24.81
N LEU A 22 -0.79 -2.38 24.55
CA LEU A 22 -1.68 -1.26 24.81
C LEU A 22 -2.90 -1.25 23.87
N TRP A 23 -2.73 -1.69 22.64
CA TRP A 23 -3.82 -1.83 21.69
C TRP A 23 -4.45 -3.22 21.81
N GLN A 24 -5.66 -3.29 22.35
CA GLN A 24 -6.39 -4.53 22.57
C GLN A 24 -7.24 -4.86 21.33
N SER A 25 -6.72 -5.69 20.45
CA SER A 25 -7.41 -6.13 19.23
C SER A 25 -7.01 -7.56 18.85
N PRO A 26 -7.94 -8.39 18.32
CA PRO A 26 -7.60 -9.68 17.73
C PRO A 26 -6.57 -9.61 16.62
N ALA A 27 -6.45 -8.49 15.92
CA ALA A 27 -5.42 -8.25 14.91
C ALA A 27 -3.98 -8.38 15.47
N ASN A 28 -3.79 -8.30 16.80
CA ASN A 28 -2.51 -8.58 17.45
C ASN A 28 -2.04 -10.04 17.21
N ALA A 29 -2.95 -10.98 16.99
CA ALA A 29 -2.59 -12.35 16.63
C ALA A 29 -1.88 -12.37 15.26
N THR A 30 -2.40 -11.64 14.28
CA THR A 30 -1.78 -11.46 12.97
C THR A 30 -0.44 -10.74 13.07
N LEU A 31 -0.42 -9.58 13.75
CA LEU A 31 0.77 -8.75 13.88
C LEU A 31 1.92 -9.44 14.62
N ASN A 32 1.61 -10.40 15.49
CA ASN A 32 2.58 -11.07 16.34
C ASN A 32 2.89 -12.53 15.95
N ARG A 33 2.34 -13.05 14.84
CA ARG A 33 2.78 -14.34 14.29
C ARG A 33 4.29 -14.35 14.05
N ASN A 34 4.93 -15.48 14.14
CA ASN A 34 6.38 -15.69 14.05
C ASN A 34 7.20 -14.97 15.14
N LYS A 35 6.57 -14.54 16.25
CA LYS A 35 7.27 -13.80 17.31
C LYS A 35 7.29 -14.55 18.64
N LEU A 36 8.41 -14.34 19.34
CA LEU A 36 8.54 -14.61 20.76
C LEU A 36 8.15 -13.33 21.53
N ILE A 37 7.22 -13.42 22.46
CA ILE A 37 6.75 -12.28 23.24
C ILE A 37 7.34 -12.38 24.64
N VAL A 38 7.98 -11.32 25.11
CA VAL A 38 8.48 -11.16 26.48
C VAL A 38 7.85 -9.94 27.12
N ASN A 39 7.52 -10.01 28.41
CA ASN A 39 6.98 -8.89 29.16
C ASN A 39 8.10 -8.25 29.99
N ILE A 40 8.43 -6.98 29.70
CA ILE A 40 9.49 -6.22 30.37
C ILE A 40 8.98 -4.85 30.77
N ASP A 41 9.19 -4.49 32.04
CA ASP A 41 8.90 -3.12 32.51
C ASP A 41 10.14 -2.22 32.32
N LEU A 42 10.14 -1.44 31.25
CA LEU A 42 11.22 -0.48 30.98
C LEU A 42 11.25 0.72 31.93
N LYS A 43 10.32 0.82 32.87
CA LYS A 43 10.32 1.89 33.89
C LYS A 43 11.16 1.54 35.12
N VAL A 44 11.61 0.29 35.24
CA VAL A 44 12.46 -0.16 36.34
C VAL A 44 13.84 -0.58 35.82
N PRO A 45 14.92 -0.38 36.63
CA PRO A 45 16.29 -0.67 36.19
C PRO A 45 16.51 -2.10 35.71
N GLU A 46 15.93 -3.10 36.38
CA GLU A 46 16.02 -4.50 36.00
C GLU A 46 15.44 -4.77 34.61
N GLY A 47 14.30 -4.15 34.26
CA GLY A 47 13.72 -4.27 32.94
C GLY A 47 14.59 -3.65 31.85
N VAL A 48 15.22 -2.53 32.13
CA VAL A 48 16.17 -1.89 31.21
C VAL A 48 17.39 -2.80 30.99
N GLU A 49 17.93 -3.45 32.04
CA GLU A 49 19.03 -4.40 31.93
C GLU A 49 18.63 -5.64 31.09
N GLN A 50 17.42 -6.17 31.29
CA GLN A 50 16.89 -7.29 30.49
C GLN A 50 16.75 -6.91 29.01
N ALA A 51 16.22 -5.71 28.71
CA ALA A 51 16.12 -5.21 27.35
C ALA A 51 17.50 -5.00 26.71
N ARG A 52 18.46 -4.42 27.43
CA ARG A 52 19.84 -4.28 26.96
C ARG A 52 20.50 -5.62 26.68
N ALA A 53 20.25 -6.65 27.49
CA ALA A 53 20.76 -8.00 27.24
C ALA A 53 20.20 -8.57 25.93
N LEU A 54 18.91 -8.40 25.64
CA LEU A 54 18.30 -8.81 24.35
C LEU A 54 18.90 -8.02 23.17
N ILE A 55 19.03 -6.70 23.32
CA ILE A 55 19.67 -5.82 22.33
C ILE A 55 21.10 -6.28 22.04
N GLY A 56 21.85 -6.69 23.06
CA GLY A 56 23.21 -7.21 22.94
C GLY A 56 23.36 -8.42 22.01
N GLU A 57 22.29 -9.16 21.77
CA GLU A 57 22.26 -10.33 20.88
C GLU A 57 21.53 -10.08 19.55
N ALA A 58 20.89 -8.92 19.39
CA ALA A 58 20.09 -8.60 18.20
C ALA A 58 20.96 -8.03 17.07
N ASP A 59 20.54 -8.27 15.82
CA ASP A 59 21.08 -7.63 14.62
C ASP A 59 20.41 -6.31 14.33
N ILE A 60 19.10 -6.22 14.61
CA ILE A 60 18.27 -5.05 14.39
C ILE A 60 17.46 -4.77 15.65
N VAL A 61 17.42 -3.53 16.08
CA VAL A 61 16.53 -3.06 17.16
C VAL A 61 15.53 -2.08 16.57
N ILE A 62 14.23 -2.36 16.80
CA ILE A 62 13.11 -1.58 16.26
C ILE A 62 12.34 -0.96 17.42
N GLU A 63 12.08 0.34 17.35
CA GLU A 63 11.21 1.03 18.30
C GLU A 63 10.26 2.01 17.56
N ASN A 64 9.15 2.37 18.20
CA ASN A 64 8.15 3.31 17.67
C ASN A 64 7.77 4.39 18.69
N PHE A 65 8.67 4.75 19.59
CA PHE A 65 8.48 5.84 20.53
C PHE A 65 8.64 7.21 19.85
N ARG A 66 8.20 8.26 20.56
CA ARG A 66 8.55 9.63 20.18
C ARG A 66 10.06 9.84 20.28
N PRO A 67 10.67 10.68 19.44
CA PRO A 67 12.10 10.94 19.47
C PRO A 67 12.61 11.27 20.87
N GLY A 68 13.73 10.66 21.27
CA GLY A 68 14.33 10.82 22.59
C GLY A 68 13.67 10.04 23.74
N LYS A 69 12.45 9.51 23.56
CA LYS A 69 11.75 8.81 24.64
C LYS A 69 12.44 7.50 25.02
N PHE A 70 12.94 6.75 24.04
CA PHE A 70 13.64 5.49 24.28
C PHE A 70 14.97 5.71 25.01
N ALA A 71 15.71 6.78 24.67
CA ALA A 71 16.90 7.22 25.39
C ALA A 71 16.59 7.63 26.85
N ALA A 72 15.45 8.32 27.07
CA ALA A 72 15.01 8.69 28.42
C ALA A 72 14.64 7.47 29.29
N LEU A 73 14.30 6.33 28.68
CA LEU A 73 14.13 5.04 29.37
C LEU A 73 15.43 4.31 29.61
N GLY A 74 16.59 4.90 29.27
CA GLY A 74 17.91 4.33 29.51
C GLY A 74 18.47 3.51 28.34
N ILE A 75 17.84 3.56 27.15
CA ILE A 75 18.30 2.83 25.95
C ILE A 75 18.58 3.84 24.85
N ASP A 76 19.82 4.28 24.74
CA ASP A 76 20.27 5.26 23.74
C ASP A 76 20.91 4.55 22.53
N PHE A 77 20.32 4.76 21.34
CA PHE A 77 20.81 4.16 20.10
C PHE A 77 22.19 4.65 19.66
N GLY A 78 22.51 5.91 19.96
CA GLY A 78 23.83 6.45 19.66
C GLY A 78 24.92 5.77 20.48
N ALA A 79 24.69 5.60 21.78
CA ALA A 79 25.61 4.90 22.68
C ALA A 79 25.74 3.42 22.29
N LEU A 80 24.63 2.74 22.04
CA LEU A 80 24.63 1.31 21.63
C LEU A 80 25.41 1.07 20.34
N ARG A 81 25.25 1.93 19.35
CA ARG A 81 26.01 1.84 18.09
C ARG A 81 27.47 2.24 18.24
N GLY A 82 27.78 3.12 19.22
CA GLY A 82 29.18 3.39 19.58
C GLY A 82 29.90 2.16 20.14
N GLU A 83 29.19 1.32 20.90
CA GLU A 83 29.70 0.06 21.45
C GLU A 83 29.66 -1.09 20.41
N ARG A 84 28.66 -1.06 19.52
CA ARG A 84 28.42 -2.07 18.50
C ARG A 84 28.17 -1.41 17.13
N PRO A 85 29.25 -1.05 16.42
CA PRO A 85 29.15 -0.37 15.13
C PRO A 85 28.34 -1.14 14.05
N GLU A 86 28.23 -2.45 14.20
CA GLU A 86 27.48 -3.33 13.31
C GLU A 86 25.95 -3.34 13.59
N LEU A 87 25.52 -2.78 14.70
CA LEU A 87 24.11 -2.78 15.10
C LEU A 87 23.27 -1.86 14.18
N ILE A 88 22.18 -2.40 13.66
CA ILE A 88 21.16 -1.62 12.95
C ILE A 88 20.09 -1.18 13.94
N THR A 89 19.79 0.10 13.98
CA THR A 89 18.72 0.66 14.80
C THR A 89 17.67 1.32 13.92
N LEU A 90 16.39 1.05 14.20
CA LEU A 90 15.26 1.51 13.40
C LEU A 90 14.24 2.19 14.30
N SER A 91 14.01 3.49 14.08
CA SER A 91 12.99 4.29 14.75
C SER A 91 11.83 4.58 13.82
N ILE A 92 10.59 4.43 14.33
CA ILE A 92 9.36 4.69 13.57
C ILE A 92 8.49 5.67 14.35
N PRO A 93 8.92 6.93 14.50
CA PRO A 93 8.16 7.95 15.21
C PRO A 93 6.96 8.44 14.36
N GLY A 94 6.02 9.12 14.99
CA GLY A 94 4.94 9.79 14.27
C GLY A 94 5.46 10.91 13.38
N PHE A 95 6.23 11.82 13.96
CA PHE A 95 6.91 12.93 13.28
C PHE A 95 8.43 12.76 13.37
N ALA A 96 9.14 13.32 12.39
CA ALA A 96 10.59 13.20 12.32
C ALA A 96 11.32 13.82 13.53
N SER A 97 12.46 13.24 13.90
CA SER A 97 13.29 13.73 15.02
C SER A 97 13.81 15.16 14.82
N ASN A 98 13.94 15.59 13.55
CA ASN A 98 14.35 16.96 13.20
C ASN A 98 13.16 17.94 13.10
N ASP A 99 11.90 17.50 13.23
CA ASP A 99 10.73 18.39 13.30
C ASP A 99 10.62 18.99 14.71
N GLN A 100 11.13 20.22 14.86
CA GLN A 100 11.19 20.89 16.18
C GLN A 100 9.81 21.21 16.76
N GLU A 101 8.79 21.31 15.94
CA GLU A 101 7.43 21.67 16.37
C GLU A 101 6.60 20.44 16.79
N ARG A 102 6.76 19.31 16.06
CA ARG A 102 5.84 18.16 16.17
C ARG A 102 6.44 16.91 16.77
N ARG A 103 7.78 16.79 16.83
CA ARG A 103 8.45 15.55 17.31
C ARG A 103 8.00 15.09 18.70
N GLU A 104 7.55 16.01 19.54
CA GLU A 104 7.08 15.71 20.91
C GLU A 104 5.57 15.37 20.98
N LEU A 105 4.82 15.57 19.89
CA LEU A 105 3.40 15.27 19.85
C LEU A 105 3.15 13.76 19.93
N ARG A 106 2.08 13.35 20.60
CA ARG A 106 1.57 11.98 20.52
C ARG A 106 0.93 11.78 19.16
N ALA A 107 1.44 10.85 18.41
CA ALA A 107 1.07 10.64 17.02
C ALA A 107 0.49 9.23 16.80
N TYR A 108 -0.80 9.10 17.08
CA TYR A 108 -1.56 7.95 16.64
C TYR A 108 -1.84 8.03 15.13
N GLU A 109 -2.24 6.91 14.53
CA GLU A 109 -2.56 6.80 13.09
C GLU A 109 -3.45 7.96 12.61
N SER A 110 -4.56 8.20 13.29
CA SER A 110 -5.53 9.22 12.90
C SER A 110 -5.00 10.65 13.04
N VAL A 111 -4.09 10.92 13.99
CA VAL A 111 -3.41 12.23 14.13
C VAL A 111 -2.50 12.47 12.94
N ILE A 112 -1.74 11.45 12.54
CA ILE A 112 -0.89 11.54 11.35
C ILE A 112 -1.74 11.73 10.09
N ALA A 113 -2.81 10.96 9.92
CA ALA A 113 -3.72 11.08 8.78
C ALA A 113 -4.34 12.49 8.70
N ALA A 114 -4.80 13.05 9.83
CA ALA A 114 -5.34 14.40 9.87
C ALA A 114 -4.29 15.47 9.54
N SER A 115 -3.10 15.39 10.15
CA SER A 115 -2.03 16.38 9.94
C SER A 115 -1.39 16.32 8.55
N SER A 116 -1.52 15.19 7.84
CA SER A 116 -0.99 14.98 6.48
C SER A 116 -2.01 15.24 5.37
N GLY A 117 -3.24 15.65 5.73
CA GLY A 117 -4.29 15.94 4.74
C GLY A 117 -5.06 14.70 4.25
N VAL A 118 -4.81 13.50 4.77
CA VAL A 118 -5.53 12.27 4.36
C VAL A 118 -7.04 12.46 4.41
N PHE A 119 -7.55 13.07 5.46
CA PHE A 119 -9.00 13.22 5.66
C PHE A 119 -9.61 14.41 4.94
N THR A 120 -8.81 15.36 4.48
CA THR A 120 -9.25 16.56 3.75
C THR A 120 -8.99 16.47 2.25
N ASP A 121 -8.06 15.64 1.84
CA ASP A 121 -7.75 15.38 0.43
C ASP A 121 -8.36 14.04 -0.03
N MET A 122 -9.66 13.87 0.25
CA MET A 122 -10.40 12.62 -0.04
C MET A 122 -10.95 12.57 -1.46
N GLY A 123 -10.23 13.18 -2.40
CA GLY A 123 -10.52 13.12 -3.83
C GLY A 123 -11.80 13.86 -4.24
N LEU A 124 -11.97 13.96 -5.54
CA LEU A 124 -13.01 14.78 -6.15
C LEU A 124 -14.44 14.30 -5.83
N ASN A 125 -14.63 13.00 -5.60
CA ASN A 125 -15.93 12.41 -5.27
C ASN A 125 -16.48 12.98 -3.96
N ARG A 126 -15.66 12.95 -2.91
CA ARG A 126 -16.06 13.43 -1.58
C ARG A 126 -16.28 14.94 -1.57
N VAL A 127 -15.46 15.69 -2.32
CA VAL A 127 -15.67 17.14 -2.52
C VAL A 127 -17.02 17.42 -3.15
N LEU A 128 -17.36 16.75 -4.27
CA LEU A 128 -18.63 16.94 -4.99
C LEU A 128 -19.85 16.53 -4.16
N MET A 129 -19.72 15.53 -3.30
CA MET A 129 -20.79 15.09 -2.41
C MET A 129 -20.91 15.96 -1.15
N GLY A 130 -20.03 16.93 -0.94
CA GLY A 130 -20.02 17.80 0.25
C GLY A 130 -19.60 17.09 1.53
N VAL A 131 -18.86 16.01 1.43
CA VAL A 131 -18.33 15.21 2.56
C VAL A 131 -16.84 15.48 2.68
N ASN A 132 -16.46 16.57 3.33
CA ASN A 132 -15.07 16.95 3.54
C ASN A 132 -14.96 17.82 4.82
N PRO A 133 -14.18 17.43 5.84
CA PRO A 133 -13.34 16.23 5.90
C PRO A 133 -14.15 14.93 5.97
N SER A 134 -13.51 13.82 5.61
CA SER A 134 -14.11 12.49 5.67
C SER A 134 -13.13 11.51 6.32
N PHE A 135 -13.63 10.69 7.24
CA PHE A 135 -12.80 9.70 7.93
C PHE A 135 -12.53 8.49 7.04
N SER A 136 -11.30 7.99 7.08
CA SER A 136 -10.95 6.68 6.53
C SER A 136 -10.42 5.78 7.65
N PRO A 137 -10.97 4.56 7.82
CA PRO A 137 -10.47 3.62 8.81
C PRO A 137 -9.21 2.87 8.39
N LEU A 138 -8.74 3.06 7.15
CA LEU A 138 -7.52 2.41 6.66
C LEU A 138 -6.27 3.02 7.33
N PRO A 139 -5.40 2.20 7.94
CA PRO A 139 -4.19 2.69 8.63
C PRO A 139 -3.06 2.98 7.63
N LEU A 140 -3.24 3.99 6.76
CA LEU A 140 -2.31 4.33 5.68
C LEU A 140 -0.90 4.63 6.20
N ALA A 141 -0.79 5.47 7.23
CA ALA A 141 0.51 5.87 7.76
C ALA A 141 1.27 4.68 8.35
N SER A 142 0.59 3.84 9.12
CA SER A 142 1.17 2.62 9.69
C SER A 142 1.55 1.59 8.64
N ALA A 143 0.71 1.38 7.62
CA ALA A 143 0.96 0.42 6.57
C ALA A 143 2.15 0.84 5.68
N TYR A 144 2.15 2.09 5.20
CA TYR A 144 3.28 2.63 4.44
C TYR A 144 4.56 2.67 5.27
N GLY A 145 4.47 3.14 6.53
CA GLY A 145 5.60 3.15 7.44
C GLY A 145 6.18 1.76 7.68
N ALA A 146 5.33 0.74 7.84
CA ALA A 146 5.77 -0.64 8.01
C ALA A 146 6.51 -1.18 6.79
N MET A 147 6.02 -0.92 5.58
CA MET A 147 6.66 -1.38 4.34
C MET A 147 8.00 -0.68 4.11
N LEU A 148 8.04 0.64 4.26
CA LEU A 148 9.27 1.43 4.14
C LEU A 148 10.32 1.01 5.15
N ALA A 149 9.93 0.85 6.41
CA ALA A 149 10.83 0.43 7.48
C ALA A 149 11.35 -1.01 7.27
N SER A 150 10.51 -1.93 6.78
CA SER A 150 10.94 -3.29 6.45
C SER A 150 11.95 -3.31 5.31
N SER A 151 11.70 -2.56 4.23
CA SER A 151 12.63 -2.42 3.11
C SER A 151 13.95 -1.82 3.55
N SER A 152 13.91 -0.74 4.34
CA SER A 152 15.11 -0.08 4.86
C SER A 152 15.92 -0.97 5.80
N ALA A 153 15.24 -1.78 6.64
CA ALA A 153 15.92 -2.74 7.51
C ALA A 153 16.73 -3.79 6.71
N VAL A 154 16.13 -4.34 5.65
CA VAL A 154 16.80 -5.35 4.81
C VAL A 154 17.92 -4.71 3.97
N LEU A 155 17.73 -3.49 3.47
CA LEU A 155 18.80 -2.75 2.75
C LEU A 155 19.96 -2.39 3.68
N ALA A 156 19.69 -2.01 4.92
CA ALA A 156 20.74 -1.78 5.92
C ALA A 156 21.50 -3.09 6.27
N LEU A 157 20.80 -4.24 6.37
CA LEU A 157 21.45 -5.55 6.49
C LEU A 157 22.38 -5.85 5.32
N GLN A 158 21.91 -5.63 4.10
CA GLN A 158 22.70 -5.82 2.89
C GLN A 158 23.95 -4.94 2.88
N SER A 159 23.81 -3.65 3.24
CA SER A 159 24.97 -2.74 3.37
C SER A 159 25.94 -3.24 4.43
N ARG A 160 25.44 -3.68 5.58
CA ARG A 160 26.26 -4.24 6.67
C ARG A 160 27.06 -5.47 6.23
N GLU A 161 26.50 -6.38 5.45
CA GLU A 161 27.20 -7.54 4.92
C GLU A 161 28.38 -7.15 4.00
N ARG A 162 28.35 -5.96 3.42
CA ARG A 162 29.43 -5.41 2.57
C ARG A 162 30.46 -4.63 3.38
N THR A 163 30.01 -3.78 4.30
CA THR A 163 30.85 -2.80 5.00
C THR A 163 31.28 -3.25 6.41
N GLY A 164 30.55 -4.16 7.02
CA GLY A 164 30.64 -4.52 8.43
C GLY A 164 29.97 -3.52 9.37
N LEU A 165 29.41 -2.43 8.86
CA LEU A 165 28.79 -1.36 9.62
C LEU A 165 27.26 -1.45 9.57
N GLY A 166 26.61 -1.31 10.72
CA GLY A 166 25.18 -1.06 10.81
C GLY A 166 24.84 0.41 10.54
N ASP A 167 23.56 0.71 10.57
CA ASP A 167 23.08 2.08 10.35
C ASP A 167 21.97 2.46 11.33
N HIS A 168 21.66 3.76 11.43
CA HIS A 168 20.46 4.26 12.08
C HIS A 168 19.44 4.67 11.01
N VAL A 169 18.30 4.01 11.04
CA VAL A 169 17.19 4.25 10.13
C VAL A 169 16.05 4.92 10.87
N GLU A 170 15.55 6.02 10.35
CA GLU A 170 14.33 6.66 10.86
C GLU A 170 13.28 6.72 9.75
N VAL A 171 12.08 6.20 10.04
CA VAL A 171 10.93 6.20 9.13
C VAL A 171 9.74 6.86 9.84
N PRO A 172 9.62 8.19 9.79
CA PRO A 172 8.50 8.89 10.40
C PRO A 172 7.19 8.56 9.67
N LEU A 173 6.12 8.27 10.41
CA LEU A 173 4.82 7.92 9.83
C LEU A 173 4.26 9.05 8.94
N ALA A 174 4.44 10.32 9.35
CA ALA A 174 4.05 11.48 8.54
C ALA A 174 4.76 11.51 7.18
N SER A 175 6.06 11.21 7.14
CA SER A 175 6.82 11.13 5.88
C SER A 175 6.39 9.93 5.03
N ALA A 176 6.10 8.80 5.67
CA ALA A 176 5.65 7.59 4.99
C ALA A 176 4.30 7.79 4.30
N VAL A 177 3.33 8.41 4.98
CA VAL A 177 2.01 8.69 4.38
C VAL A 177 2.11 9.73 3.27
N MET A 178 2.97 10.73 3.37
CA MET A 178 3.20 11.70 2.31
C MET A 178 3.80 11.06 1.04
N GLU A 179 4.59 10.02 1.18
CA GLU A 179 5.04 9.22 0.03
C GLU A 179 3.84 8.51 -0.65
N GLY A 180 2.91 7.99 0.14
CA GLY A 180 1.65 7.40 -0.35
C GLY A 180 0.73 8.42 -1.03
N LEU A 181 0.78 9.68 -0.60
CA LEU A 181 0.00 10.78 -1.18
C LEU A 181 0.71 11.50 -2.33
N CYS A 182 1.80 10.97 -2.86
CA CYS A 182 2.64 11.67 -3.83
C CYS A 182 1.87 12.12 -5.09
N TYR A 183 0.90 11.32 -5.55
CA TYR A 183 0.07 11.67 -6.73
C TYR A 183 -0.97 12.75 -6.42
N ASN A 184 -1.52 12.77 -5.24
CA ASN A 184 -2.50 13.78 -4.79
C ASN A 184 -1.83 15.14 -4.53
N SER A 185 -0.53 15.13 -4.23
CA SER A 185 0.25 16.33 -3.90
C SER A 185 0.86 17.05 -5.10
N ILE A 186 0.78 16.46 -6.31
CA ILE A 186 1.36 17.03 -7.52
C ILE A 186 0.42 18.09 -8.10
N LYS A 187 0.98 19.29 -8.37
CA LYS A 187 0.35 20.31 -9.20
C LYS A 187 1.16 20.49 -10.48
N ILE A 188 0.47 20.46 -11.62
CA ILE A 188 1.09 20.62 -12.93
C ILE A 188 0.60 21.94 -13.53
N GLU A 189 1.53 22.88 -13.73
CA GLU A 189 1.23 24.14 -14.40
C GLU A 189 1.10 23.90 -15.91
N GLY A 190 0.11 24.55 -16.53
CA GLY A 190 -0.11 24.43 -17.97
C GLY A 190 -0.58 23.04 -18.43
N LEU A 191 -1.21 22.26 -17.55
CA LEU A 191 -1.81 20.98 -17.92
C LEU A 191 -2.83 21.20 -19.06
N PRO A 192 -2.70 20.52 -20.21
CA PRO A 192 -3.64 20.64 -21.32
C PRO A 192 -5.07 20.27 -20.90
N ASP A 193 -6.06 20.98 -21.44
CA ASP A 193 -7.48 20.81 -21.12
C ASP A 193 -7.99 19.37 -21.27
N ARG A 194 -7.39 18.59 -22.17
CA ARG A 194 -7.78 17.19 -22.37
C ARG A 194 -7.60 16.32 -21.13
N TYR A 195 -6.72 16.72 -20.21
CA TYR A 195 -6.47 15.96 -18.96
C TYR A 195 -7.36 16.38 -17.79
N ILE A 196 -8.18 17.42 -17.97
CA ILE A 196 -9.11 17.87 -16.93
C ILE A 196 -10.34 16.95 -16.93
N THR A 197 -10.56 16.26 -15.82
CA THR A 197 -11.69 15.33 -15.66
C THR A 197 -13.03 16.05 -15.59
N GLN A 198 -14.12 15.32 -15.85
CA GLN A 198 -15.47 15.88 -15.73
C GLN A 198 -15.79 16.32 -14.28
N ARG A 199 -15.24 15.63 -13.29
CA ARG A 199 -15.37 16.00 -11.88
C ARG A 199 -14.70 17.35 -11.56
N GLU A 200 -13.50 17.57 -12.08
CA GLU A 200 -12.80 18.86 -11.93
C GLU A 200 -13.57 19.99 -12.59
N ARG A 201 -14.09 19.77 -13.81
CA ARG A 201 -14.92 20.74 -14.50
C ARG A 201 -16.20 21.06 -13.71
N GLU A 202 -16.85 20.06 -13.15
CA GLU A 202 -18.06 20.25 -12.34
C GLU A 202 -17.79 21.00 -11.03
N ILE A 203 -16.67 20.70 -10.35
CA ILE A 203 -16.24 21.46 -9.17
C ILE A 203 -15.99 22.93 -9.53
N ALA A 204 -15.28 23.18 -10.63
CA ALA A 204 -15.00 24.54 -11.10
C ALA A 204 -16.31 25.29 -11.44
N ARG A 205 -17.23 24.65 -12.17
CA ARG A 205 -18.53 25.20 -12.52
C ARG A 205 -19.34 25.57 -11.25
N ARG A 206 -19.48 24.63 -10.31
CA ARG A 206 -20.25 24.86 -9.07
C ARG A 206 -19.66 25.99 -8.23
N ARG A 207 -18.33 26.11 -8.16
CA ARG A 207 -17.67 27.20 -7.46
C ARG A 207 -17.97 28.56 -8.12
N VAL A 208 -17.92 28.65 -9.45
CA VAL A 208 -18.20 29.88 -10.19
C VAL A 208 -19.67 30.29 -10.07
N GLU A 209 -20.59 29.32 -10.15
CA GLU A 209 -22.03 29.54 -10.08
C GLU A 209 -22.59 29.64 -8.66
N GLY A 210 -21.75 29.44 -7.63
CA GLY A 210 -22.18 29.45 -6.23
C GLY A 210 -23.12 28.28 -5.85
N LEU A 211 -23.04 27.17 -6.57
CA LEU A 211 -23.85 25.98 -6.30
C LEU A 211 -23.25 25.13 -5.17
N PRO A 212 -24.09 24.48 -4.36
CA PRO A 212 -23.61 23.65 -3.26
C PRO A 212 -22.93 22.37 -3.77
N MET A 213 -21.92 21.89 -3.08
CA MET A 213 -21.32 20.56 -3.29
C MET A 213 -22.17 19.53 -2.57
N ASN A 214 -23.12 18.91 -3.26
CA ASN A 214 -24.13 18.02 -2.68
C ASN A 214 -24.66 16.99 -3.68
N LEU A 215 -23.82 16.52 -4.60
CA LEU A 215 -24.23 15.49 -5.55
C LEU A 215 -24.62 14.21 -4.84
N SER A 216 -25.66 13.55 -5.35
CA SER A 216 -25.95 12.17 -5.00
C SER A 216 -24.89 11.21 -5.59
N TYR A 217 -24.90 9.96 -5.12
CA TYR A 217 -24.02 8.93 -5.68
C TYR A 217 -24.29 8.70 -7.17
N GLU A 218 -25.56 8.68 -7.57
CA GLU A 218 -25.96 8.47 -8.96
C GLU A 218 -25.53 9.62 -9.86
N GLU A 219 -25.71 10.87 -9.42
CA GLU A 219 -25.23 12.04 -10.16
C GLU A 219 -23.72 12.03 -10.33
N LEU A 220 -22.99 11.63 -9.28
CA LEU A 220 -21.54 11.47 -9.34
C LEU A 220 -21.11 10.43 -10.36
N GLN A 221 -21.82 9.28 -10.44
CA GLN A 221 -21.52 8.24 -11.41
C GLN A 221 -21.57 8.72 -12.87
N GLU A 222 -22.41 9.73 -13.18
CA GLU A 222 -22.48 10.31 -14.53
C GLU A 222 -21.28 11.20 -14.88
N LEU A 223 -20.42 11.51 -13.91
CA LEU A 223 -19.18 12.26 -14.13
C LEU A 223 -17.96 11.36 -14.27
N LEU A 224 -18.13 10.05 -14.11
CA LEU A 224 -17.03 9.09 -14.21
C LEU A 224 -16.85 8.60 -15.65
N ASP A 225 -15.59 8.30 -16.00
CA ASP A 225 -15.27 7.63 -17.26
C ASP A 225 -15.95 6.25 -17.33
N PRO A 226 -16.46 5.80 -18.49
CA PRO A 226 -17.13 4.51 -18.63
C PRO A 226 -16.24 3.32 -18.30
N PHE A 227 -14.93 3.47 -18.45
CA PHE A 227 -13.95 2.45 -18.09
C PHE A 227 -13.37 2.63 -16.68
N TYR A 228 -13.98 3.48 -15.86
CA TYR A 228 -13.51 3.78 -14.51
C TYR A 228 -14.69 3.95 -13.54
N ARG A 229 -15.58 2.94 -13.49
CA ARG A 229 -16.79 2.97 -12.68
C ARG A 229 -17.41 1.59 -12.45
N SER A 230 -18.40 1.54 -11.56
CA SER A 230 -19.22 0.34 -11.31
C SER A 230 -20.46 0.29 -12.19
N TYR A 231 -20.85 -0.95 -12.57
CA TYR A 231 -22.05 -1.28 -13.32
C TYR A 231 -22.90 -2.30 -12.57
N LEU A 232 -24.22 -2.10 -12.55
CA LEU A 232 -25.15 -3.04 -11.96
C LEU A 232 -25.31 -4.28 -12.86
N CYS A 233 -25.18 -5.48 -12.30
CA CYS A 233 -25.32 -6.75 -12.99
C CYS A 233 -26.71 -7.35 -12.77
N LYS A 234 -27.05 -8.40 -13.56
CA LYS A 234 -28.32 -9.13 -13.52
C LYS A 234 -28.73 -9.62 -12.13
N ASP A 235 -27.75 -9.99 -11.31
CA ASP A 235 -27.93 -10.49 -9.95
C ASP A 235 -27.99 -9.38 -8.89
N GLY A 236 -28.07 -8.12 -9.29
CA GLY A 236 -28.12 -6.97 -8.40
C GLY A 236 -26.76 -6.59 -7.78
N ARG A 237 -25.68 -7.25 -8.17
CA ARG A 237 -24.33 -6.94 -7.69
C ARG A 237 -23.66 -5.92 -8.60
N MET A 238 -22.91 -5.01 -8.00
CA MET A 238 -22.07 -4.08 -8.76
C MET A 238 -20.80 -4.77 -9.24
N PHE A 239 -20.38 -4.40 -10.46
CA PHE A 239 -19.16 -4.88 -11.11
C PHE A 239 -18.30 -3.68 -11.50
N TYR A 240 -17.07 -3.61 -11.03
CA TYR A 240 -16.15 -2.52 -11.30
C TYR A 240 -15.32 -2.79 -12.56
N VAL A 241 -15.23 -1.78 -13.41
CA VAL A 241 -14.39 -1.80 -14.62
C VAL A 241 -13.30 -0.75 -14.47
N VAL A 242 -12.04 -1.12 -14.77
CA VAL A 242 -10.91 -0.18 -14.70
C VAL A 242 -9.94 -0.42 -15.85
N CYS A 243 -10.21 0.19 -17.00
CA CYS A 243 -9.34 0.09 -18.17
C CYS A 243 -9.26 1.38 -19.01
N PRO A 244 -9.20 2.59 -18.36
CA PRO A 244 -9.37 3.82 -19.11
C PRO A 244 -8.20 4.13 -20.05
N SER A 245 -6.98 4.10 -19.61
CA SER A 245 -5.81 4.64 -20.32
C SER A 245 -5.02 3.58 -21.09
N HIS A 246 -5.64 2.44 -21.45
CA HIS A 246 -4.99 1.35 -22.18
C HIS A 246 -5.84 0.88 -23.34
N LYS A 247 -5.40 1.18 -24.57
CA LYS A 247 -6.15 0.88 -25.82
C LYS A 247 -6.66 -0.56 -25.89
N ASN A 248 -5.78 -1.54 -25.66
CA ASN A 248 -6.13 -2.95 -25.79
C ASN A 248 -7.12 -3.41 -24.72
N HIS A 249 -7.08 -2.86 -23.50
CA HIS A 249 -8.02 -3.23 -22.45
C HIS A 249 -9.40 -2.67 -22.75
N ALA A 250 -9.51 -1.39 -23.06
CA ALA A 250 -10.78 -0.75 -23.43
C ALA A 250 -11.40 -1.43 -24.66
N LYS A 251 -10.62 -1.70 -25.70
CA LYS A 251 -11.06 -2.40 -26.92
C LYS A 251 -11.60 -3.79 -26.61
N ARG A 252 -10.85 -4.62 -25.91
CA ARG A 252 -11.27 -5.98 -25.53
C ARG A 252 -12.53 -5.96 -24.66
N CYS A 253 -12.65 -4.96 -23.76
CA CYS A 253 -13.84 -4.77 -22.97
C CYS A 253 -15.07 -4.55 -23.87
N LEU A 254 -15.03 -3.57 -24.77
CA LEU A 254 -16.15 -3.29 -25.68
C LEU A 254 -16.46 -4.47 -26.64
N GLN A 255 -15.44 -5.17 -27.12
CA GLN A 255 -15.62 -6.37 -27.92
C GLN A 255 -16.31 -7.51 -27.15
N ALA A 256 -15.89 -7.76 -25.91
CA ALA A 256 -16.50 -8.77 -25.06
C ALA A 256 -17.96 -8.42 -24.65
N LEU A 257 -18.26 -7.13 -24.56
CA LEU A 257 -19.62 -6.63 -24.36
C LEU A 257 -20.45 -6.65 -25.65
N GLY A 258 -19.84 -6.84 -26.82
CA GLY A 258 -20.51 -6.90 -28.12
C GLY A 258 -20.95 -5.53 -28.67
N ILE A 259 -20.39 -4.44 -28.19
CA ILE A 259 -20.77 -3.07 -28.57
C ILE A 259 -19.66 -2.31 -29.32
N TYR A 260 -18.50 -2.92 -29.53
CA TYR A 260 -17.35 -2.26 -30.16
C TYR A 260 -17.64 -1.81 -31.60
N GLU A 261 -18.13 -2.70 -32.43
CA GLU A 261 -18.36 -2.41 -33.86
C GLU A 261 -19.45 -1.35 -34.08
N GLU A 262 -20.45 -1.31 -33.21
CA GLU A 262 -21.49 -0.27 -33.22
C GLU A 262 -20.89 1.10 -32.91
N LEU A 263 -20.07 1.20 -31.85
CA LEU A 263 -19.40 2.46 -31.48
C LEU A 263 -18.42 2.94 -32.56
N VAL A 264 -17.72 2.02 -33.23
CA VAL A 264 -16.85 2.38 -34.37
C VAL A 264 -17.68 2.93 -35.52
N ALA A 265 -18.84 2.32 -35.82
CA ALA A 265 -19.74 2.84 -36.85
C ALA A 265 -20.33 4.23 -36.48
N GLU A 266 -20.43 4.55 -35.19
CA GLU A 266 -20.81 5.88 -34.69
C GLU A 266 -19.65 6.91 -34.71
N GLY A 267 -18.40 6.48 -35.02
CA GLY A 267 -17.25 7.37 -35.16
C GLY A 267 -16.18 7.23 -34.05
N LEU A 268 -16.26 6.22 -33.18
CA LEU A 268 -15.17 5.94 -32.22
C LEU A 268 -13.89 5.57 -32.96
N THR A 269 -12.80 6.28 -32.70
CA THR A 269 -11.49 6.07 -33.33
C THR A 269 -10.48 5.47 -32.37
N GLU A 270 -9.35 5.01 -32.91
CA GLU A 270 -8.16 4.57 -32.19
C GLU A 270 -6.95 5.30 -32.77
N GLU A 271 -6.51 6.38 -32.14
CA GLU A 271 -5.31 7.08 -32.56
C GLU A 271 -4.06 6.22 -32.40
N GLN A 272 -3.16 6.31 -33.36
CA GLN A 272 -1.88 5.60 -33.32
C GLN A 272 -0.94 6.22 -32.27
N ASP A 273 -0.88 7.53 -32.24
CA ASP A 273 -0.07 8.28 -31.27
C ASP A 273 -0.93 9.26 -30.44
N THR A 274 -1.25 8.84 -29.23
CA THR A 274 -2.03 9.62 -28.26
C THR A 274 -1.20 10.70 -27.56
N TYR A 275 0.09 10.82 -27.83
CA TYR A 275 0.97 11.87 -27.32
C TYR A 275 0.93 13.15 -28.17
N LEU A 276 0.43 13.04 -29.39
CA LEU A 276 0.19 14.22 -30.23
C LEU A 276 -0.90 15.11 -29.64
N PRO A 277 -0.84 16.43 -29.88
CA PRO A 277 -1.94 17.32 -29.56
C PRO A 277 -3.26 16.85 -30.18
N THR A 278 -4.37 16.99 -29.48
CA THR A 278 -5.69 16.53 -29.96
C THR A 278 -6.09 17.17 -31.30
N ALA A 279 -5.60 18.38 -31.61
CA ALA A 279 -5.81 19.04 -32.90
C ALA A 279 -5.19 18.28 -34.10
N GLU A 280 -4.23 17.39 -33.85
CA GLU A 280 -3.57 16.58 -34.87
C GLU A 280 -4.18 15.17 -34.99
N TRP A 281 -5.18 14.84 -34.16
CA TRP A 281 -5.88 13.56 -34.22
C TRP A 281 -6.87 13.51 -35.39
N GLN A 282 -7.24 12.30 -35.78
CA GLN A 282 -8.27 12.05 -36.83
C GLN A 282 -9.67 12.44 -36.35
N SER A 283 -9.90 12.40 -35.05
CA SER A 283 -11.17 12.71 -34.37
C SER A 283 -10.90 13.39 -33.04
N ASP A 284 -11.90 13.96 -32.43
CA ASP A 284 -11.88 14.52 -31.07
C ASP A 284 -11.87 13.45 -29.96
N VAL A 285 -12.02 12.17 -30.33
CA VAL A 285 -12.03 11.02 -29.41
C VAL A 285 -11.04 9.95 -29.89
N SER A 286 -10.39 9.30 -28.93
CA SER A 286 -9.62 8.08 -29.18
C SER A 286 -9.87 7.08 -28.06
N LEU A 287 -10.13 5.82 -28.43
CA LEU A 287 -10.25 4.75 -27.44
C LEU A 287 -8.90 4.53 -26.72
N GLY A 288 -8.95 4.37 -25.41
CA GLY A 288 -7.77 4.18 -24.57
C GLY A 288 -7.07 5.46 -24.12
N VAL A 289 -7.69 6.61 -24.33
CA VAL A 289 -7.28 7.89 -23.69
C VAL A 289 -8.12 8.15 -22.44
N TYR A 290 -7.61 8.99 -21.57
CA TYR A 290 -8.28 9.40 -20.32
C TYR A 290 -8.04 10.88 -20.05
N PRO A 291 -9.07 11.63 -19.62
CA PRO A 291 -10.50 11.28 -19.68
C PRO A 291 -11.07 11.32 -21.11
N LEU A 292 -12.16 10.60 -21.35
CA LEU A 292 -12.91 10.70 -22.59
C LEU A 292 -13.74 12.00 -22.64
N PRO A 293 -14.02 12.56 -23.86
CA PRO A 293 -15.02 13.60 -24.02
C PRO A 293 -16.38 13.18 -23.45
N LYS A 294 -17.10 14.12 -22.81
CA LYS A 294 -18.32 13.83 -22.04
C LYS A 294 -19.41 13.10 -22.84
N ASP A 295 -19.65 13.52 -24.07
CA ASP A 295 -20.67 12.92 -24.93
C ASP A 295 -20.33 11.46 -25.32
N TRP A 296 -19.03 11.17 -25.54
CA TRP A 296 -18.57 9.81 -25.80
C TRP A 296 -18.60 8.97 -24.52
N ALA A 297 -18.21 9.54 -23.39
CA ALA A 297 -18.27 8.86 -22.10
C ALA A 297 -19.72 8.45 -21.78
N ASP A 298 -20.68 9.33 -21.98
CA ASP A 298 -22.10 9.06 -21.74
C ASP A 298 -22.66 7.97 -22.66
N ARG A 299 -22.35 8.04 -23.96
CA ARG A 299 -22.75 7.03 -24.95
C ARG A 299 -22.24 5.64 -24.60
N ILE A 300 -20.95 5.53 -24.34
CA ILE A 300 -20.33 4.24 -23.98
C ILE A 300 -20.92 3.73 -22.66
N ALA A 301 -21.02 4.58 -21.64
CA ALA A 301 -21.57 4.20 -20.34
C ALA A 301 -23.01 3.69 -20.44
N ALA A 302 -23.87 4.35 -21.26
CA ALA A 302 -25.27 3.93 -21.45
C ALA A 302 -25.34 2.52 -22.03
N LYS A 303 -24.59 2.24 -23.12
CA LYS A 303 -24.53 0.89 -23.73
C LYS A 303 -23.97 -0.15 -22.75
N MET A 304 -22.92 0.17 -22.02
CA MET A 304 -22.35 -0.73 -21.02
C MET A 304 -23.35 -1.05 -19.91
N LYS A 305 -24.10 -0.07 -19.39
CA LYS A 305 -25.16 -0.30 -18.39
C LYS A 305 -26.17 -1.35 -18.84
N GLU A 306 -26.64 -1.28 -20.07
CA GLU A 306 -27.60 -2.24 -20.62
C GLU A 306 -27.02 -3.65 -20.71
N VAL A 307 -25.77 -3.77 -21.19
CA VAL A 307 -25.13 -5.06 -21.38
C VAL A 307 -24.80 -5.73 -20.04
N PHE A 308 -24.33 -4.98 -19.05
CA PHE A 308 -23.99 -5.55 -17.71
C PHE A 308 -25.21 -6.20 -17.05
N LEU A 309 -26.43 -5.70 -17.26
CA LEU A 309 -27.68 -6.29 -16.76
C LEU A 309 -28.01 -7.66 -17.36
N THR A 310 -27.33 -8.10 -18.41
CA THR A 310 -27.62 -9.39 -19.08
C THR A 310 -27.01 -10.60 -18.38
N ARG A 311 -25.99 -10.42 -17.52
CA ARG A 311 -25.27 -11.51 -16.85
C ARG A 311 -25.02 -11.17 -15.37
N THR A 312 -24.74 -12.21 -14.58
CA THR A 312 -24.30 -12.06 -13.19
C THR A 312 -22.89 -11.50 -13.09
N ALA A 313 -22.56 -10.88 -11.98
CA ALA A 313 -21.21 -10.34 -11.76
C ALA A 313 -20.13 -11.43 -11.83
N LYS A 314 -20.41 -12.65 -11.34
CA LYS A 314 -19.48 -13.79 -11.43
C LYS A 314 -19.26 -14.28 -12.88
N GLU A 315 -20.28 -14.22 -13.72
CA GLU A 315 -20.13 -14.53 -15.16
C GLU A 315 -19.25 -13.49 -15.83
N TRP A 316 -19.46 -12.20 -15.54
CA TRP A 316 -18.62 -11.12 -16.05
C TRP A 316 -17.17 -11.26 -15.59
N GLU A 317 -16.91 -11.57 -14.32
CA GLU A 317 -15.54 -11.79 -13.82
C GLU A 317 -14.79 -12.86 -14.63
N ARG A 318 -15.47 -13.95 -14.99
CA ARG A 318 -14.86 -15.00 -15.82
C ARG A 318 -14.60 -14.53 -17.26
N ILE A 319 -15.50 -13.75 -17.85
CA ILE A 319 -15.34 -13.19 -19.20
C ILE A 319 -14.16 -12.23 -19.21
N PHE A 320 -14.09 -11.31 -18.26
CA PHE A 320 -13.01 -10.33 -18.14
C PHE A 320 -11.66 -11.01 -17.92
N GLY A 321 -11.58 -11.94 -16.97
CA GLY A 321 -10.35 -12.68 -16.69
C GLY A 321 -9.82 -13.46 -17.88
N ARG A 322 -10.70 -14.20 -18.58
CA ARG A 322 -10.33 -14.95 -19.81
C ARG A 322 -9.97 -14.02 -20.97
N GLY A 323 -10.61 -12.88 -21.06
CA GLY A 323 -10.37 -11.86 -22.08
C GLY A 323 -9.11 -11.03 -21.82
N ARG A 324 -8.49 -11.15 -20.64
CA ARG A 324 -7.29 -10.39 -20.22
C ARG A 324 -7.52 -8.89 -20.26
N PHE A 325 -8.62 -8.44 -19.69
CA PHE A 325 -8.91 -7.03 -19.42
C PHE A 325 -9.52 -6.90 -18.01
N PRO A 326 -9.28 -5.79 -17.34
CA PRO A 326 -9.52 -5.70 -15.89
C PRO A 326 -10.98 -5.38 -15.57
N GLY A 327 -11.57 -6.15 -14.67
CA GLY A 327 -12.88 -5.96 -14.09
C GLY A 327 -13.15 -6.99 -13.01
N ALA A 328 -13.86 -6.61 -11.94
CA ALA A 328 -14.19 -7.48 -10.82
C ALA A 328 -15.53 -7.14 -10.18
N PRO A 329 -16.22 -8.14 -9.60
CA PRO A 329 -17.36 -7.88 -8.73
C PRO A 329 -16.94 -7.06 -7.51
N GLN A 330 -17.78 -6.15 -7.08
CA GLN A 330 -17.68 -5.56 -5.76
C GLN A 330 -17.89 -6.64 -4.70
N ARG A 331 -17.03 -6.70 -3.70
CA ARG A 331 -17.11 -7.66 -2.60
C ARG A 331 -17.10 -6.94 -1.25
N TRP A 332 -17.73 -7.57 -0.26
CA TRP A 332 -17.45 -7.26 1.13
C TRP A 332 -16.13 -7.90 1.56
N LEU A 333 -15.48 -7.36 2.58
CA LEU A 333 -14.25 -7.95 3.14
C LEU A 333 -14.47 -9.40 3.59
N GLN A 334 -15.63 -9.73 4.16
CA GLN A 334 -15.99 -11.08 4.59
C GLN A 334 -16.03 -12.09 3.43
N GLU A 335 -16.45 -11.63 2.25
CA GLU A 335 -16.44 -12.46 1.03
C GLU A 335 -15.02 -12.73 0.55
N TRP A 336 -14.12 -11.72 0.69
CA TRP A 336 -12.71 -11.88 0.32
C TRP A 336 -11.98 -12.81 1.28
N ILE A 337 -12.20 -12.70 2.59
CA ILE A 337 -11.57 -13.57 3.61
C ILE A 337 -11.89 -15.05 3.34
N ASN A 338 -13.06 -15.34 2.79
CA ASN A 338 -13.55 -16.68 2.51
C ASN A 338 -13.56 -17.02 1.00
N ASP A 339 -12.82 -16.27 0.20
CA ASP A 339 -12.79 -16.44 -1.25
C ASP A 339 -11.84 -17.59 -1.65
N ASP A 340 -12.31 -18.50 -2.50
CA ASP A 340 -11.53 -19.65 -3.01
C ASP A 340 -10.17 -19.25 -3.59
N HIS A 341 -10.08 -18.11 -4.28
CA HIS A 341 -8.80 -17.62 -4.77
C HIS A 341 -7.89 -17.14 -3.65
N ALA A 342 -8.43 -16.41 -2.68
CA ALA A 342 -7.64 -15.87 -1.58
C ALA A 342 -7.04 -16.99 -0.71
N GLU A 343 -7.82 -18.04 -0.45
CA GLU A 343 -7.38 -19.25 0.26
C GLU A 343 -6.34 -20.01 -0.56
N THR A 344 -6.69 -20.45 -1.77
CA THR A 344 -5.84 -21.34 -2.58
C THR A 344 -4.53 -20.69 -3.01
N SER A 345 -4.49 -19.37 -3.15
CA SER A 345 -3.27 -18.64 -3.48
C SER A 345 -2.41 -18.30 -2.26
N GLY A 346 -2.91 -18.49 -1.04
CA GLY A 346 -2.24 -18.12 0.20
C GLY A 346 -2.25 -16.61 0.47
N LEU A 347 -3.17 -15.87 -0.13
CA LEU A 347 -3.46 -14.47 0.21
C LEU A 347 -4.21 -14.36 1.53
N MET A 348 -4.96 -15.40 1.88
CA MET A 348 -5.50 -15.67 3.22
C MET A 348 -4.99 -17.03 3.69
N ILE A 349 -4.59 -17.14 4.95
CA ILE A 349 -3.99 -18.33 5.54
C ILE A 349 -4.59 -18.64 6.91
N ASP A 350 -4.63 -19.92 7.26
CA ASP A 350 -5.02 -20.38 8.60
C ASP A 350 -3.81 -20.38 9.54
N VAL A 351 -3.97 -19.76 10.70
CA VAL A 351 -2.95 -19.73 11.75
C VAL A 351 -3.56 -20.26 13.04
N GLN A 352 -2.89 -21.21 13.71
CA GLN A 352 -3.31 -21.70 15.03
C GLN A 352 -2.89 -20.73 16.11
N ASP A 353 -3.78 -19.79 16.49
CA ASP A 353 -3.48 -18.82 17.54
C ASP A 353 -3.81 -19.40 18.93
N PRO A 354 -2.96 -19.21 19.95
CA PRO A 354 -3.18 -19.77 21.29
C PRO A 354 -4.41 -19.20 22.01
N GLU A 355 -4.91 -18.02 21.60
CA GLU A 355 -6.07 -17.36 22.21
C GLU A 355 -7.35 -17.56 21.38
N TYR A 356 -7.25 -17.48 20.04
CA TYR A 356 -8.40 -17.51 19.14
C TYR A 356 -8.60 -18.86 18.43
N GLY A 357 -7.70 -19.84 18.61
CA GLY A 357 -7.75 -21.12 17.90
C GLY A 357 -7.36 -20.94 16.42
N THR A 358 -8.06 -21.64 15.52
CA THR A 358 -7.84 -21.43 14.07
C THR A 358 -8.34 -20.06 13.68
N MET A 359 -7.42 -19.22 13.20
CA MET A 359 -7.70 -17.84 12.80
C MET A 359 -7.27 -17.65 11.34
N ILE A 360 -8.20 -17.23 10.49
CA ILE A 360 -7.90 -16.81 9.12
C ILE A 360 -7.24 -15.43 9.18
N GLN A 361 -6.10 -15.26 8.52
CA GLN A 361 -5.30 -14.05 8.52
C GLN A 361 -4.80 -13.73 7.12
N PRO A 362 -4.45 -12.45 6.79
CA PRO A 362 -3.72 -12.14 5.57
C PRO A 362 -2.42 -12.95 5.48
N GLY A 363 -2.12 -13.47 4.30
CA GLY A 363 -0.87 -14.16 4.00
C GLY A 363 0.35 -13.25 4.01
N PRO A 364 1.51 -13.72 3.53
CA PRO A 364 2.73 -12.91 3.42
C PRO A 364 2.56 -11.82 2.38
N VAL A 365 3.08 -10.63 2.69
CA VAL A 365 3.01 -9.46 1.78
C VAL A 365 4.06 -9.52 0.69
N VAL A 366 5.23 -10.04 1.03
CA VAL A 366 6.39 -10.24 0.14
C VAL A 366 6.93 -11.63 0.39
N TRP A 367 7.36 -12.32 -0.65
CA TRP A 367 7.97 -13.64 -0.55
C TRP A 367 9.03 -13.86 -1.62
N LEU A 368 9.93 -14.82 -1.38
CA LEU A 368 10.78 -15.39 -2.41
C LEU A 368 10.15 -16.68 -2.91
N GLU A 369 10.13 -16.92 -4.23
CA GLU A 369 9.51 -18.12 -4.82
C GLU A 369 10.08 -19.41 -4.20
N GLU A 370 11.38 -19.42 -3.91
CA GLU A 370 12.12 -20.59 -3.43
C GLU A 370 11.79 -20.94 -1.96
N SER A 371 11.20 -20.03 -1.21
CA SER A 371 10.93 -20.20 0.23
C SER A 371 9.52 -19.78 0.64
N GLY A 372 8.67 -19.40 -0.32
CA GLY A 372 7.35 -18.83 -0.05
C GLY A 372 6.41 -19.79 0.67
N GLU A 373 6.51 -21.10 0.41
CA GLU A 373 5.68 -22.10 1.10
C GLU A 373 5.84 -22.10 2.62
N ALA A 374 7.04 -21.79 3.12
CA ALA A 374 7.27 -21.67 4.56
C ALA A 374 6.47 -20.50 5.18
N ALA A 375 6.23 -19.45 4.43
CA ALA A 375 5.45 -18.29 4.88
C ALA A 375 3.93 -18.57 4.95
N LEU A 376 3.46 -19.65 4.33
CA LEU A 376 2.04 -20.08 4.42
C LEU A 376 1.74 -20.83 5.72
N SER A 377 2.74 -21.20 6.50
CA SER A 377 2.58 -21.88 7.78
C SER A 377 3.36 -21.15 8.88
N PRO A 378 3.00 -19.89 9.19
CA PRO A 378 3.68 -19.13 10.22
C PRO A 378 3.54 -19.79 11.58
N VAL A 379 4.57 -19.63 12.40
CA VAL A 379 4.52 -20.08 13.78
C VAL A 379 3.60 -19.14 14.58
N PRO A 380 2.68 -19.68 15.40
CA PRO A 380 1.87 -18.85 16.27
C PRO A 380 2.74 -17.99 17.21
N ARG A 381 2.23 -16.84 17.61
CA ARG A 381 2.86 -16.02 18.66
C ARG A 381 3.02 -16.85 19.95
N ARG A 382 4.12 -16.65 20.64
CA ARG A 382 4.44 -17.45 21.83
C ARG A 382 5.07 -16.59 22.93
N TRP A 383 4.50 -16.63 24.13
CA TRP A 383 5.08 -15.99 25.30
C TRP A 383 6.20 -16.85 25.87
N VAL A 384 7.32 -16.20 26.15
CA VAL A 384 8.51 -16.85 26.72
C VAL A 384 9.14 -15.94 27.77
N ASP A 385 9.97 -16.51 28.65
CA ASP A 385 10.82 -15.70 29.52
C ASP A 385 12.04 -15.14 28.76
N VAL A 386 12.66 -14.11 29.35
CA VAL A 386 13.83 -13.41 28.76
C VAL A 386 15.00 -14.36 28.53
N SER A 387 15.20 -15.33 29.42
CA SER A 387 16.31 -16.30 29.32
C SER A 387 16.17 -17.22 28.11
N THR A 388 14.94 -17.67 27.85
CA THR A 388 14.58 -18.46 26.66
C THR A 388 14.80 -17.65 25.38
N ALA A 389 14.34 -16.40 25.35
CA ALA A 389 14.53 -15.50 24.21
C ALA A 389 16.04 -15.27 23.91
N LEU A 390 16.83 -14.96 24.94
CA LEU A 390 18.29 -14.81 24.82
C LEU A 390 18.97 -16.08 24.31
N SER A 391 18.57 -17.26 24.79
CA SER A 391 19.12 -18.52 24.32
C SER A 391 18.88 -18.76 22.83
N LEU A 392 17.73 -18.34 22.31
CA LEU A 392 17.40 -18.50 20.89
C LEU A 392 18.15 -17.48 20.02
N LEU A 393 18.30 -16.23 20.45
CA LEU A 393 19.07 -15.21 19.73
C LEU A 393 20.56 -15.58 19.64
N LYS A 394 21.17 -16.05 20.73
CA LYS A 394 22.60 -16.46 20.76
C LYS A 394 22.96 -17.53 19.75
N LYS A 395 22.06 -18.41 19.39
CA LYS A 395 22.31 -19.50 18.45
C LYS A 395 22.43 -19.06 16.98
N GLN A 396 22.07 -17.83 16.68
CA GLN A 396 21.90 -17.36 15.29
C GLN A 396 22.94 -16.31 14.85
N LYS A 397 23.99 -16.08 15.64
CA LYS A 397 25.03 -15.08 15.28
C LYS A 397 25.69 -15.40 13.95
N THR A 398 25.54 -14.48 13.00
CA THR A 398 26.25 -14.52 11.72
C THR A 398 27.65 -13.96 11.87
N LYS A 399 28.63 -14.52 11.17
CA LYS A 399 29.98 -13.96 11.13
C LYS A 399 30.01 -12.78 10.17
N LEU A 400 30.09 -11.59 10.72
CA LEU A 400 30.14 -10.35 9.93
C LEU A 400 31.53 -10.15 9.27
N PRO A 401 31.58 -9.45 8.14
CA PRO A 401 32.85 -9.03 7.54
C PRO A 401 33.59 -8.07 8.48
N ARG A 402 34.88 -7.99 8.31
CA ARG A 402 35.71 -7.03 9.05
C ARG A 402 35.45 -5.62 8.48
N VAL A 403 35.21 -4.65 9.34
CA VAL A 403 35.13 -3.23 8.96
C VAL A 403 36.42 -2.84 8.25
N THR A 404 36.33 -2.43 7.01
CA THR A 404 37.46 -2.00 6.18
C THR A 404 37.64 -0.49 6.17
N ASP A 405 36.54 0.24 6.23
CA ASP A 405 36.47 1.70 6.32
C ASP A 405 35.36 2.13 7.31
N PRO A 406 35.74 2.66 8.49
CA PRO A 406 34.75 3.12 9.48
C PRO A 406 33.92 4.32 9.03
N ASP A 407 34.37 5.05 8.01
CA ASP A 407 33.74 6.25 7.49
C ASP A 407 33.01 6.03 6.15
N ASP A 408 32.87 4.76 5.72
CA ASP A 408 32.15 4.42 4.50
C ASP A 408 30.69 4.98 4.57
N ARG A 409 30.39 5.87 3.63
CA ARG A 409 29.07 6.51 3.45
C ARG A 409 28.46 6.19 2.09
N SER A 410 28.92 5.12 1.44
CA SER A 410 28.36 4.65 0.17
C SER A 410 26.85 4.36 0.31
N GLY A 411 26.11 4.57 -0.74
CA GLY A 411 24.68 4.24 -0.78
C GLY A 411 24.45 2.73 -0.54
N TRP A 412 23.37 2.37 0.11
CA TRP A 412 23.06 0.97 0.44
C TRP A 412 23.03 0.05 -0.79
N LEU A 413 22.65 0.60 -1.96
CA LEU A 413 22.60 -0.11 -3.25
C LEU A 413 23.64 0.41 -4.25
N GLU A 414 24.70 1.09 -3.80
CA GLU A 414 25.77 1.51 -4.70
C GLU A 414 26.39 0.32 -5.42
N GLY A 415 26.53 0.45 -6.74
CA GLY A 415 27.02 -0.61 -7.61
C GLY A 415 25.97 -1.61 -8.09
N VAL A 416 24.73 -1.56 -7.57
CA VAL A 416 23.62 -2.41 -8.05
C VAL A 416 22.96 -1.78 -9.28
N ARG A 417 22.82 -2.56 -10.34
CA ARG A 417 22.17 -2.17 -11.60
C ARG A 417 20.80 -2.84 -11.73
N VAL A 418 19.78 -2.06 -12.06
CA VAL A 418 18.40 -2.52 -12.16
C VAL A 418 17.82 -2.21 -13.54
N LEU A 419 17.27 -3.23 -14.20
CA LEU A 419 16.45 -3.07 -15.41
C LEU A 419 14.98 -3.01 -15.01
N ASP A 420 14.34 -1.88 -15.28
CA ASP A 420 12.94 -1.60 -15.02
C ASP A 420 12.11 -1.85 -16.28
N LEU A 421 11.30 -2.91 -16.28
CA LEU A 421 10.38 -3.27 -17.35
C LEU A 421 8.90 -3.00 -16.97
N CYS A 422 8.67 -2.22 -15.93
CA CYS A 422 7.35 -2.01 -15.34
C CYS A 422 6.57 -0.88 -16.02
N ASN A 423 5.25 -0.89 -15.81
CA ASN A 423 4.36 0.17 -16.29
C ASN A 423 3.42 0.64 -15.16
N VAL A 424 2.77 1.77 -15.37
CA VAL A 424 1.78 2.42 -14.50
C VAL A 424 2.41 2.93 -13.20
N ILE A 425 2.13 2.37 -12.02
CA ILE A 425 2.51 2.93 -10.72
C ILE A 425 3.38 1.95 -9.91
N ALA A 426 2.84 0.79 -9.49
CA ALA A 426 3.46 -0.09 -8.50
C ALA A 426 4.90 -0.50 -8.85
N GLY A 427 5.09 -1.05 -10.03
CA GLY A 427 6.41 -1.49 -10.48
C GLY A 427 7.41 -0.34 -10.63
N PRO A 428 7.09 0.72 -11.41
CA PRO A 428 7.96 1.88 -11.53
C PRO A 428 8.28 2.54 -10.19
N HIS A 429 7.33 2.59 -9.24
CA HIS A 429 7.55 3.13 -7.90
C HIS A 429 8.57 2.30 -7.11
N SER A 430 8.47 0.95 -7.17
CA SER A 430 9.43 0.03 -6.57
C SER A 430 10.87 0.35 -6.97
N VAL A 431 11.10 0.51 -8.26
CA VAL A 431 12.44 0.73 -8.81
C VAL A 431 12.93 2.16 -8.59
N SER A 432 12.03 3.17 -8.59
CA SER A 432 12.37 4.53 -8.19
C SER A 432 12.86 4.58 -6.74
N TYR A 433 12.27 3.76 -5.89
CA TYR A 433 12.67 3.66 -4.49
C TYR A 433 14.08 3.08 -4.36
N LEU A 434 14.41 2.04 -5.13
CA LEU A 434 15.77 1.48 -5.16
C LEU A 434 16.80 2.52 -5.65
N ALA A 435 16.43 3.35 -6.64
CA ALA A 435 17.29 4.43 -7.14
C ALA A 435 17.65 5.45 -6.05
N ARG A 436 16.74 5.73 -5.11
CA ARG A 436 17.00 6.64 -3.97
C ARG A 436 18.09 6.12 -3.04
N PHE A 437 18.30 4.81 -2.98
CA PHE A 437 19.34 4.18 -2.17
C PHE A 437 20.62 3.87 -2.92
N GLY A 438 20.77 4.42 -4.14
CA GLY A 438 22.03 4.37 -4.90
C GLY A 438 22.07 3.36 -6.04
N ALA A 439 20.99 2.63 -6.34
CA ALA A 439 20.94 1.75 -7.50
C ALA A 439 20.97 2.53 -8.82
N GLU A 440 21.72 2.04 -9.80
CA GLU A 440 21.70 2.53 -11.18
C GLU A 440 20.52 1.89 -11.92
N VAL A 441 19.50 2.67 -12.29
CA VAL A 441 18.27 2.18 -12.88
C VAL A 441 18.16 2.57 -14.35
N ILE A 442 17.88 1.56 -15.20
CA ILE A 442 17.53 1.74 -16.61
C ILE A 442 16.06 1.36 -16.80
N LYS A 443 15.21 2.33 -17.09
CA LYS A 443 13.82 2.13 -17.48
C LYS A 443 13.75 1.85 -18.97
N LEU A 444 13.15 0.72 -19.34
CA LEU A 444 12.91 0.34 -20.71
C LEU A 444 11.41 0.45 -21.04
N ASP A 445 11.07 1.32 -21.97
CA ASP A 445 9.73 1.49 -22.48
C ASP A 445 9.62 1.06 -23.94
N PRO A 446 8.44 0.62 -24.42
CA PRO A 446 8.22 0.33 -25.84
C PRO A 446 8.31 1.63 -26.66
N ALA A 447 8.84 1.52 -27.89
CA ALA A 447 8.93 2.66 -28.82
C ALA A 447 7.54 3.22 -29.18
N SER A 448 6.50 2.39 -29.14
CA SER A 448 5.09 2.80 -29.29
C SER A 448 4.36 2.55 -27.97
N PRO A 449 3.91 3.58 -27.25
CA PRO A 449 3.29 3.43 -25.96
C PRO A 449 1.93 2.71 -26.06
N LEU A 450 1.67 1.80 -25.11
CA LEU A 450 0.40 1.11 -24.97
C LEU A 450 -0.59 1.86 -24.08
N TYR A 451 -0.05 2.74 -23.23
CA TYR A 451 -0.79 3.58 -22.30
C TYR A 451 -0.86 5.01 -22.79
N ASP A 452 -1.92 5.69 -22.46
CA ASP A 452 -2.03 7.15 -22.65
C ASP A 452 -0.99 7.89 -21.80
N SER A 453 -0.64 9.10 -22.24
CA SER A 453 0.30 9.99 -21.53
C SER A 453 -0.12 10.32 -20.10
N TRP A 454 -1.39 10.19 -19.76
CA TRP A 454 -1.84 10.26 -18.35
C TRP A 454 -1.05 9.29 -17.46
N ASN A 455 -0.99 8.00 -17.83
CA ASN A 455 -0.29 6.98 -17.04
C ASN A 455 1.23 7.06 -17.15
N THR A 456 1.77 7.43 -18.30
CA THR A 456 3.21 7.34 -18.54
C THR A 456 3.95 8.63 -18.21
N VAL A 457 3.32 9.79 -18.44
CA VAL A 457 3.93 11.12 -18.18
C VAL A 457 3.45 11.67 -16.85
N ILE A 458 2.14 11.76 -16.61
CA ILE A 458 1.60 12.40 -15.40
C ILE A 458 2.00 11.61 -14.16
N PHE A 459 1.73 10.31 -14.12
CA PHE A 459 2.20 9.47 -13.02
C PHE A 459 3.73 9.35 -13.02
N GLY A 460 4.37 9.40 -14.20
CA GLY A 460 5.81 9.37 -14.36
C GLY A 460 6.55 10.47 -13.60
N ILE A 461 5.93 11.63 -13.38
CA ILE A 461 6.52 12.74 -12.62
C ILE A 461 6.99 12.28 -11.23
N SER A 462 6.26 11.39 -10.56
CA SER A 462 6.65 10.89 -9.24
C SER A 462 7.58 9.67 -9.29
N HIS A 463 7.31 8.68 -10.12
CA HIS A 463 7.98 7.37 -10.06
C HIS A 463 9.09 7.14 -11.11
N MET A 464 9.41 8.16 -11.94
CA MET A 464 10.56 8.07 -12.87
C MET A 464 11.81 8.77 -12.34
N ARG A 465 11.77 9.34 -11.16
CA ARG A 465 12.91 10.03 -10.56
C ARG A 465 14.10 9.09 -10.36
N GLY A 466 15.31 9.56 -10.72
CA GLY A 466 16.55 8.80 -10.53
C GLY A 466 16.82 7.72 -11.59
N LYS A 467 16.01 7.63 -12.64
CA LYS A 467 16.14 6.60 -13.68
C LYS A 467 16.71 7.18 -14.98
N ARG A 468 17.47 6.35 -15.71
CA ARG A 468 17.76 6.57 -17.13
C ARG A 468 16.68 5.89 -17.95
N SER A 469 16.28 6.49 -19.08
CA SER A 469 15.22 5.96 -19.95
C SER A 469 15.78 5.49 -21.29
N ALA A 470 15.24 4.37 -21.79
CA ALA A 470 15.51 3.83 -23.12
C ALA A 470 14.19 3.40 -23.75
N LEU A 471 13.98 3.79 -25.03
CA LEU A 471 12.85 3.35 -25.86
C LEU A 471 13.33 2.25 -26.80
N ILE A 472 12.81 1.03 -26.64
CA ILE A 472 13.25 -0.12 -27.45
C ILE A 472 12.03 -0.94 -27.90
N ASP A 473 11.92 -1.16 -29.21
CA ASP A 473 10.98 -2.13 -29.75
C ASP A 473 11.55 -3.55 -29.60
N ILE A 474 11.26 -4.19 -28.48
CA ILE A 474 11.71 -5.56 -28.18
C ILE A 474 11.13 -6.62 -29.10
N LYS A 475 10.18 -6.30 -30.01
CA LYS A 475 9.66 -7.21 -31.00
C LYS A 475 10.55 -7.25 -32.25
N SER A 476 11.34 -6.23 -32.49
CA SER A 476 12.34 -6.20 -33.57
C SER A 476 13.57 -7.06 -33.22
N VAL A 477 14.31 -7.48 -34.23
CA VAL A 477 15.55 -8.26 -34.06
C VAL A 477 16.61 -7.42 -33.32
N GLU A 478 16.76 -6.18 -33.71
CA GLU A 478 17.72 -5.22 -33.12
C GLU A 478 17.34 -4.89 -31.68
N GLY A 479 16.06 -4.63 -31.42
CA GLY A 479 15.57 -4.37 -30.05
C GLY A 479 15.73 -5.56 -29.13
N ARG A 480 15.55 -6.77 -29.63
CA ARG A 480 15.79 -8.00 -28.85
C ARG A 480 17.28 -8.17 -28.50
N LYS A 481 18.19 -7.85 -29.45
CA LYS A 481 19.63 -7.86 -29.17
C LYS A 481 20.01 -6.81 -28.12
N ALA A 482 19.45 -5.62 -28.21
CA ALA A 482 19.66 -4.55 -27.24
C ALA A 482 19.14 -4.95 -25.83
N LEU A 483 17.94 -5.55 -25.75
CA LEU A 483 17.41 -6.09 -24.49
C LEU A 483 18.36 -7.15 -23.89
N HIS A 484 18.85 -8.10 -24.70
CA HIS A 484 19.76 -9.14 -24.22
C HIS A 484 21.06 -8.54 -23.68
N ALA A 485 21.62 -7.53 -24.33
CA ALA A 485 22.81 -6.81 -23.84
C ALA A 485 22.54 -6.09 -22.51
N LEU A 486 21.38 -5.48 -22.34
CA LEU A 486 20.97 -4.90 -21.06
C LEU A 486 20.85 -5.97 -19.96
N VAL A 487 20.16 -7.07 -20.25
CA VAL A 487 20.01 -8.19 -19.30
C VAL A 487 21.36 -8.74 -18.83
N GLN A 488 22.34 -8.83 -19.72
CA GLN A 488 23.71 -9.28 -19.36
C GLN A 488 24.43 -8.30 -18.41
N SER A 489 24.04 -7.04 -18.41
CA SER A 489 24.73 -5.95 -17.69
C SER A 489 24.12 -5.58 -16.35
N VAL A 490 22.98 -6.17 -15.95
CA VAL A 490 22.24 -5.79 -14.75
C VAL A 490 22.23 -6.89 -13.70
N ASP A 491 22.05 -6.49 -12.44
CA ASP A 491 21.96 -7.40 -11.29
C ASP A 491 20.51 -7.79 -10.97
N VAL A 492 19.57 -6.91 -11.32
CA VAL A 492 18.15 -7.06 -10.98
C VAL A 492 17.28 -6.70 -12.18
N ILE A 493 16.22 -7.47 -12.40
CA ILE A 493 15.18 -7.22 -13.40
C ILE A 493 13.84 -7.18 -12.68
N VAL A 494 13.07 -6.10 -12.88
CA VAL A 494 11.79 -5.89 -12.22
C VAL A 494 10.69 -5.67 -13.25
N TRP A 495 9.53 -6.25 -13.03
CA TRP A 495 8.35 -6.04 -13.85
C TRP A 495 7.01 -6.33 -13.14
N ASN A 496 5.92 -5.84 -13.76
CA ASN A 496 4.59 -5.88 -13.18
C ASN A 496 3.51 -6.34 -14.19
N ALA A 497 3.73 -7.50 -14.82
CA ALA A 497 2.74 -8.11 -15.69
C ALA A 497 2.46 -9.56 -15.26
N PRO A 498 1.29 -10.16 -15.59
CA PRO A 498 1.00 -11.56 -15.32
C PRO A 498 2.00 -12.53 -15.96
N ASP A 499 2.24 -13.68 -15.31
CA ASP A 499 3.23 -14.68 -15.77
C ASP A 499 3.04 -15.14 -17.19
N ASN A 500 1.78 -15.31 -17.61
CA ASN A 500 1.47 -15.73 -18.98
C ASN A 500 1.89 -14.69 -20.03
N GLN A 501 1.68 -13.38 -19.76
CA GLN A 501 2.12 -12.31 -20.65
C GLN A 501 3.64 -12.22 -20.73
N ILE A 502 4.29 -12.32 -19.58
CA ILE A 502 5.73 -12.29 -19.44
C ILE A 502 6.38 -13.40 -20.27
N ARG A 503 5.84 -14.60 -20.16
CA ARG A 503 6.33 -15.78 -20.89
C ARG A 503 6.11 -15.66 -22.38
N GLU A 504 4.94 -15.15 -22.81
CA GLU A 504 4.64 -14.89 -24.22
C GLU A 504 5.62 -13.90 -24.86
N MET A 505 6.14 -12.94 -24.08
CA MET A 505 7.15 -11.98 -24.54
C MET A 505 8.59 -12.50 -24.46
N GLY A 506 8.81 -13.68 -23.90
CA GLY A 506 10.15 -14.24 -23.66
C GLY A 506 10.98 -13.42 -22.66
N LEU A 507 10.31 -12.89 -21.66
CA LEU A 507 10.89 -12.03 -20.65
C LEU A 507 10.83 -12.69 -19.26
N ASP A 508 10.39 -13.93 -19.14
CA ASP A 508 10.32 -14.69 -17.91
C ASP A 508 11.74 -15.04 -17.38
N ALA A 509 11.77 -15.32 -16.07
CA ALA A 509 13.03 -15.61 -15.37
C ALA A 509 13.80 -16.81 -15.95
N GLU A 510 13.11 -17.78 -16.53
CA GLU A 510 13.79 -18.94 -17.16
C GLU A 510 14.46 -18.54 -18.47
N THR A 511 13.79 -17.74 -19.30
CA THR A 511 14.31 -17.28 -20.57
C THR A 511 15.47 -16.29 -20.39
N LEU A 512 15.29 -15.29 -19.56
CA LEU A 512 16.31 -14.27 -19.30
C LEU A 512 17.44 -14.79 -18.41
N GLY A 513 17.17 -15.74 -17.51
CA GLY A 513 18.19 -16.43 -16.71
C GLY A 513 19.19 -17.26 -17.50
N LYS A 514 18.84 -17.69 -18.75
CA LYS A 514 19.83 -18.29 -19.66
C LYS A 514 20.82 -17.27 -20.20
N ILE A 515 20.47 -15.98 -20.22
CA ILE A 515 21.32 -14.88 -20.68
C ILE A 515 22.17 -14.38 -19.52
N ASN A 516 21.56 -14.21 -18.35
CA ASN A 516 22.22 -13.78 -17.12
C ASN A 516 21.74 -14.64 -15.93
N PRO A 517 22.43 -15.74 -15.59
CA PRO A 517 22.03 -16.62 -14.50
C PRO A 517 22.17 -16.00 -13.11
N ASP A 518 22.93 -14.91 -13.00
CA ASP A 518 23.17 -14.19 -11.75
C ASP A 518 22.15 -13.08 -11.48
N ALA A 519 21.29 -12.77 -12.45
CA ALA A 519 20.28 -11.73 -12.29
C ALA A 519 19.16 -12.17 -11.34
N ILE A 520 18.83 -11.30 -10.40
CA ILE A 520 17.66 -11.41 -9.52
C ILE A 520 16.42 -10.94 -10.31
N PHE A 521 15.34 -11.68 -10.16
CA PHE A 521 14.05 -11.31 -10.72
C PHE A 521 13.10 -10.88 -9.61
N CYS A 522 12.43 -9.73 -9.78
CA CYS A 522 11.36 -9.32 -8.91
C CYS A 522 10.09 -9.04 -9.73
N LYS A 523 8.99 -9.61 -9.31
CA LYS A 523 7.71 -9.45 -9.97
C LYS A 523 6.63 -8.94 -9.05
N LEU A 524 5.92 -7.95 -9.54
CA LEU A 524 4.69 -7.44 -8.94
C LEU A 524 3.52 -7.76 -9.88
N ASP A 525 2.38 -8.15 -9.33
CA ASP A 525 1.14 -8.30 -10.12
C ASP A 525 -0.10 -8.00 -9.27
N CYS A 526 -1.28 -8.27 -9.83
CA CYS A 526 -2.53 -7.93 -9.18
C CYS A 526 -2.97 -8.99 -8.15
N PHE A 527 -3.03 -10.26 -8.59
CA PHE A 527 -3.73 -11.33 -7.87
C PHE A 527 -2.85 -12.50 -7.44
N SER A 528 -1.55 -12.48 -7.68
CA SER A 528 -0.69 -13.58 -7.22
C SER A 528 -0.59 -13.64 -5.70
N GLY A 529 -0.56 -14.86 -5.19
CA GLY A 529 -0.07 -15.19 -3.86
C GLY A 529 1.11 -16.16 -3.98
N VAL A 530 1.51 -16.74 -2.86
CA VAL A 530 2.60 -17.73 -2.80
C VAL A 530 2.29 -18.94 -3.69
N SER A 531 1.04 -19.37 -3.69
CA SER A 531 0.53 -20.45 -4.54
C SER A 531 -0.32 -19.91 -5.67
N ARG A 532 -0.66 -20.77 -6.64
CA ARG A 532 -1.56 -20.40 -7.72
C ARG A 532 -3.02 -20.62 -7.32
N GLY A 533 -3.84 -19.60 -7.55
CA GLY A 533 -5.28 -19.66 -7.40
C GLY A 533 -6.00 -19.36 -8.73
N PRO A 534 -7.34 -19.46 -8.78
CA PRO A 534 -8.14 -19.30 -10.00
C PRO A 534 -7.95 -17.97 -10.75
N ARG A 535 -7.55 -16.89 -10.05
CA ARG A 535 -7.38 -15.55 -10.64
C ARG A 535 -5.94 -15.10 -10.78
N THR A 536 -4.94 -15.95 -10.52
CA THR A 536 -3.51 -15.58 -10.55
C THR A 536 -3.10 -14.87 -11.84
N ASP A 537 -3.64 -15.30 -12.99
CA ASP A 537 -3.30 -14.73 -14.29
C ASP A 537 -4.27 -13.62 -14.76
N TYR A 538 -5.18 -13.14 -13.88
CA TYR A 538 -6.07 -12.04 -14.21
C TYR A 538 -5.32 -10.70 -14.17
N VAL A 539 -5.62 -9.86 -15.16
CA VAL A 539 -5.09 -8.49 -15.22
C VAL A 539 -5.86 -7.62 -14.24
N GLY A 540 -5.17 -6.72 -13.58
CA GLY A 540 -5.81 -5.76 -12.68
C GLY A 540 -4.94 -4.56 -12.36
N TYR A 541 -5.55 -3.62 -11.67
CA TYR A 541 -4.98 -2.38 -11.16
C TYR A 541 -5.41 -2.20 -9.71
N ASP A 542 -4.92 -1.15 -9.07
CA ASP A 542 -5.23 -0.76 -7.69
C ASP A 542 -6.73 -0.87 -7.37
N ASP A 543 -7.54 -0.12 -8.11
CA ASP A 543 -8.98 0.00 -7.88
C ASP A 543 -9.70 -1.34 -8.00
N LEU A 544 -9.20 -2.22 -8.87
CA LEU A 544 -9.77 -3.55 -9.02
C LEU A 544 -9.56 -4.40 -7.78
N VAL A 545 -8.42 -4.24 -7.12
CA VAL A 545 -8.16 -4.89 -5.84
C VAL A 545 -8.98 -4.26 -4.73
N GLN A 546 -9.17 -2.95 -4.74
CA GLN A 546 -10.09 -2.29 -3.81
C GLN A 546 -11.51 -2.85 -3.92
N ALA A 547 -12.02 -3.04 -5.15
CA ALA A 547 -13.31 -3.67 -5.39
C ALA A 547 -13.35 -5.13 -4.92
N SER A 548 -12.32 -5.91 -5.25
CA SER A 548 -12.24 -7.35 -4.97
C SER A 548 -12.07 -7.68 -3.49
N THR A 549 -11.44 -6.81 -2.71
CA THR A 549 -11.02 -7.06 -1.31
C THR A 549 -11.86 -6.32 -0.27
N GLY A 550 -12.93 -5.64 -0.71
CA GLY A 550 -13.88 -5.00 0.20
C GLY A 550 -13.54 -3.56 0.62
N ILE A 551 -12.50 -2.95 0.05
CA ILE A 551 -12.16 -1.54 0.37
C ILE A 551 -13.24 -0.61 -0.17
N MET A 552 -13.68 -0.78 -1.43
CA MET A 552 -14.70 0.09 -2.03
C MET A 552 -16.05 0.00 -1.32
N THR A 553 -16.48 -1.19 -0.94
CA THR A 553 -17.73 -1.37 -0.20
C THR A 553 -17.67 -0.78 1.20
N ARG A 554 -16.51 -0.90 1.88
CA ARG A 554 -16.29 -0.26 3.17
C ARG A 554 -16.25 1.26 3.05
N PHE A 555 -15.50 1.79 2.09
CA PHE A 555 -15.33 3.22 1.93
C PHE A 555 -16.64 3.90 1.52
N GLY A 556 -17.40 3.33 0.59
CA GLY A 556 -18.75 3.79 0.22
C GLY A 556 -19.81 3.46 1.28
N GLY A 557 -19.61 2.43 2.08
CA GLY A 557 -20.50 1.98 3.15
C GLY A 557 -21.64 1.07 2.69
N SER A 558 -21.65 0.69 1.41
CA SER A 558 -22.75 -0.06 0.81
C SER A 558 -22.27 -0.87 -0.40
N MET A 559 -22.94 -2.00 -0.66
CA MET A 559 -22.78 -2.75 -1.91
C MET A 559 -23.44 -2.02 -3.10
N HIS A 560 -24.38 -1.13 -2.87
CA HIS A 560 -25.07 -0.36 -3.91
C HIS A 560 -24.34 0.94 -4.24
N GLU A 561 -23.59 1.48 -3.29
CA GLU A 561 -22.83 2.71 -3.43
C GLU A 561 -21.34 2.50 -3.07
N PRO A 562 -20.65 1.52 -3.71
CA PRO A 562 -19.24 1.31 -3.45
C PRO A 562 -18.44 2.50 -3.99
N GLU A 563 -17.48 2.98 -3.21
CA GLU A 563 -16.60 4.07 -3.60
C GLU A 563 -15.15 3.63 -3.58
N GLU A 564 -14.40 4.01 -4.60
CA GLU A 564 -12.95 3.93 -4.61
C GLU A 564 -12.36 4.77 -3.47
N HIS A 565 -11.38 4.22 -2.75
CA HIS A 565 -10.64 5.01 -1.77
C HIS A 565 -9.88 6.12 -2.48
N ALA A 566 -10.05 7.33 -2.02
CA ALA A 566 -9.83 8.55 -2.78
C ALA A 566 -8.39 8.87 -3.20
N HIS A 567 -7.41 8.25 -2.57
CA HIS A 567 -6.00 8.53 -2.87
C HIS A 567 -5.53 7.64 -4.01
N VAL A 568 -5.06 8.28 -5.08
CA VAL A 568 -4.56 7.58 -6.27
C VAL A 568 -3.41 6.65 -5.90
N GLY A 569 -3.54 5.39 -6.29
CA GLY A 569 -2.50 4.39 -6.06
C GLY A 569 -2.34 3.98 -4.59
N THR A 570 -3.42 4.01 -3.80
CA THR A 570 -3.42 3.61 -2.38
C THR A 570 -2.70 2.28 -2.13
N ILE A 571 -3.00 1.25 -2.93
CA ILE A 571 -2.36 -0.07 -2.86
C ILE A 571 -1.14 -0.14 -3.77
N ASP A 572 -1.15 0.53 -4.93
CA ASP A 572 -0.05 0.53 -5.90
C ASP A 572 1.26 1.01 -5.28
N VAL A 573 1.24 2.15 -4.58
CA VAL A 573 2.42 2.71 -3.91
C VAL A 573 2.95 1.73 -2.86
N MET A 574 2.05 1.15 -2.06
CA MET A 574 2.43 0.16 -1.04
C MET A 574 3.00 -1.12 -1.67
N CYS A 575 2.41 -1.60 -2.76
CA CYS A 575 2.93 -2.72 -3.54
C CYS A 575 4.31 -2.39 -4.15
N GLY A 576 4.53 -1.13 -4.53
CA GLY A 576 5.85 -0.63 -4.94
C GLY A 576 6.91 -0.80 -3.84
N PHE A 577 6.59 -0.44 -2.61
CA PHE A 577 7.48 -0.73 -1.46
C PHE A 577 7.67 -2.23 -1.24
N GLY A 578 6.63 -3.04 -1.46
CA GLY A 578 6.70 -4.50 -1.44
C GLY A 578 7.68 -5.06 -2.48
N GLY A 579 7.67 -4.52 -3.70
CA GLY A 579 8.62 -4.87 -4.74
C GLY A 579 10.07 -4.50 -4.37
N ALA A 580 10.29 -3.32 -3.80
CA ALA A 580 11.60 -2.90 -3.30
C ALA A 580 12.10 -3.83 -2.18
N LEU A 581 11.21 -4.22 -1.26
CA LEU A 581 11.53 -5.20 -0.21
C LEU A 581 11.85 -6.58 -0.81
N GLY A 582 11.11 -7.02 -1.84
CA GLY A 582 11.40 -8.27 -2.55
C GLY A 582 12.79 -8.29 -3.19
N VAL A 583 13.18 -7.19 -3.84
CA VAL A 583 14.53 -7.02 -4.38
C VAL A 583 15.58 -7.03 -3.27
N ALA A 584 15.38 -6.25 -2.21
CA ALA A 584 16.31 -6.17 -1.08
C ALA A 584 16.51 -7.54 -0.42
N THR A 585 15.43 -8.31 -0.23
CA THR A 585 15.47 -9.65 0.36
C THR A 585 16.24 -10.63 -0.54
N ALA A 586 16.00 -10.60 -1.86
CA ALA A 586 16.69 -11.45 -2.81
C ALA A 586 18.19 -11.11 -2.92
N LEU A 587 18.55 -9.83 -2.89
CA LEU A 587 19.95 -9.37 -2.84
C LEU A 587 20.64 -9.83 -1.55
N TYR A 588 19.98 -9.66 -0.41
CA TYR A 588 20.50 -10.11 0.89
C TYR A 588 20.70 -11.64 0.92
N GLN A 589 19.72 -12.41 0.39
CA GLN A 589 19.85 -13.86 0.26
C GLN A 589 21.05 -14.24 -0.62
N LYS A 590 21.21 -13.57 -1.78
CA LYS A 590 22.34 -13.85 -2.70
C LYS A 590 23.67 -13.60 -2.04
N LEU A 591 23.83 -12.50 -1.29
CA LEU A 591 25.06 -12.20 -0.55
C LEU A 591 25.42 -13.27 0.48
N ASN A 592 24.43 -13.75 1.24
CA ASN A 592 24.66 -14.69 2.32
C ASN A 592 24.79 -16.15 1.89
N THR A 593 24.13 -16.54 0.80
CA THR A 593 23.99 -17.95 0.40
C THR A 593 24.53 -18.27 -0.99
N GLY A 594 24.82 -17.26 -1.79
CA GLY A 594 25.13 -17.39 -3.21
C GLY A 594 23.93 -17.78 -4.10
N ARG A 595 22.72 -17.93 -3.53
CA ARG A 595 21.52 -18.30 -4.28
C ARG A 595 20.89 -17.07 -4.88
N VAL A 596 20.52 -17.14 -6.16
CA VAL A 596 19.75 -16.12 -6.85
C VAL A 596 18.29 -16.35 -6.56
N GLY A 597 17.66 -15.40 -5.85
CA GLY A 597 16.25 -15.46 -5.46
C GLY A 597 15.33 -14.77 -6.47
N ARG A 598 14.04 -15.10 -6.40
CA ARG A 598 12.96 -14.48 -7.17
C ARG A 598 11.99 -13.81 -6.20
N GLY A 599 12.07 -12.47 -6.08
CA GLY A 599 11.19 -11.69 -5.22
C GLY A 599 9.78 -11.56 -5.83
N ARG A 600 8.76 -11.67 -4.98
CA ARG A 600 7.36 -11.51 -5.37
C ARG A 600 6.57 -10.69 -4.38
N THR A 601 5.61 -9.93 -4.91
CA THR A 601 4.54 -9.28 -4.18
C THR A 601 3.34 -9.08 -5.10
N SER A 602 2.18 -8.72 -4.55
CA SER A 602 0.99 -8.39 -5.35
C SER A 602 0.15 -7.30 -4.68
N LEU A 603 -0.68 -6.64 -5.48
CA LEU A 603 -1.65 -5.68 -4.96
C LEU A 603 -2.58 -6.32 -3.93
N SER A 604 -3.05 -7.54 -4.18
CA SER A 604 -3.95 -8.26 -3.26
C SER A 604 -3.27 -8.61 -1.93
N ALA A 605 -2.00 -8.98 -1.93
CA ALA A 605 -1.24 -9.22 -0.70
C ALA A 605 -1.07 -7.93 0.12
N ASN A 606 -0.78 -6.81 -0.55
CA ASN A 606 -0.66 -5.49 0.10
C ASN A 606 -2.01 -4.96 0.61
N SER A 607 -3.11 -5.26 -0.07
CA SER A 607 -4.46 -4.97 0.42
C SER A 607 -4.76 -5.66 1.76
N GLY A 608 -4.26 -6.90 1.96
CA GLY A 608 -4.37 -7.60 3.24
C GLY A 608 -3.63 -6.87 4.37
N LEU A 609 -2.42 -6.36 4.11
CA LEU A 609 -1.67 -5.56 5.07
C LEU A 609 -2.40 -4.25 5.40
N LEU A 610 -2.92 -3.55 4.39
CA LEU A 610 -3.65 -2.30 4.56
C LEU A 610 -4.92 -2.48 5.41
N GLN A 611 -5.54 -3.65 5.36
CA GLN A 611 -6.76 -3.97 6.08
C GLN A 611 -6.52 -4.79 7.36
N ILE A 612 -5.29 -4.93 7.84
CA ILE A 612 -4.94 -5.77 9.01
C ILE A 612 -5.87 -5.58 10.22
N PRO A 613 -6.33 -4.37 10.59
CA PRO A 613 -7.23 -4.20 11.73
C PRO A 613 -8.57 -4.93 11.60
N PHE A 614 -8.96 -5.31 10.40
CA PHE A 614 -10.26 -5.91 10.07
C PHE A 614 -10.15 -7.27 9.36
N CYS A 615 -9.05 -7.51 8.63
CA CYS A 615 -8.88 -8.64 7.70
C CYS A 615 -8.46 -9.91 8.45
N TYR A 616 -9.36 -10.46 9.23
CA TYR A 616 -9.19 -11.74 9.92
C TYR A 616 -10.57 -12.35 10.24
N ASP A 617 -10.61 -13.63 10.50
CA ASP A 617 -11.80 -14.32 11.03
C ASP A 617 -11.40 -15.47 11.96
N TYR A 618 -12.26 -15.81 12.90
CA TYR A 618 -12.09 -16.92 13.84
C TYR A 618 -13.44 -17.34 14.43
N LEU A 619 -13.53 -18.56 14.94
CA LEU A 619 -14.76 -19.06 15.56
C LEU A 619 -15.14 -18.21 16.78
N GLY A 620 -16.30 -17.60 16.73
CA GLY A 620 -16.82 -16.74 17.79
C GLY A 620 -16.52 -15.24 17.58
N ARG A 621 -15.93 -14.85 16.47
CA ARG A 621 -15.86 -13.44 16.10
C ARG A 621 -17.27 -12.83 16.02
N GLY A 622 -17.44 -11.65 16.60
CA GLY A 622 -18.68 -10.87 16.48
C GLY A 622 -18.94 -10.38 15.06
N LEU A 623 -19.97 -9.58 14.88
CA LEU A 623 -20.30 -8.98 13.59
C LEU A 623 -19.15 -8.08 13.11
N PHE A 624 -19.01 -7.99 11.79
CA PHE A 624 -18.10 -7.05 11.13
C PHE A 624 -18.71 -5.64 11.14
N ASN A 625 -18.60 -4.96 12.27
CA ASN A 625 -19.17 -3.65 12.55
C ASN A 625 -18.14 -2.53 12.58
N GLU A 626 -16.98 -2.73 11.95
CA GLU A 626 -15.94 -1.72 11.84
C GLU A 626 -16.43 -0.49 11.06
N PRO A 627 -15.83 0.70 11.29
CA PRO A 627 -16.23 1.93 10.62
C PRO A 627 -16.36 1.77 9.10
N SER A 628 -17.47 2.23 8.55
CA SER A 628 -17.80 2.04 7.13
C SER A 628 -18.68 3.19 6.64
N GLY A 629 -18.43 3.64 5.40
CA GLY A 629 -19.22 4.65 4.73
C GLY A 629 -18.68 6.07 4.87
N ARG A 630 -19.20 6.92 4.00
CA ARG A 630 -18.73 8.30 3.83
C ARG A 630 -19.07 9.26 4.97
N TYR A 631 -20.04 8.89 5.79
CA TYR A 631 -20.51 9.73 6.89
C TYR A 631 -20.00 9.27 8.26
N VAL A 632 -19.15 8.24 8.31
CA VAL A 632 -18.60 7.78 9.57
C VAL A 632 -17.65 8.84 10.14
N PRO A 633 -17.85 9.31 11.37
CA PRO A 633 -17.03 10.38 11.95
C PRO A 633 -15.69 9.90 12.51
N GLY A 634 -15.54 8.60 12.77
CA GLY A 634 -14.37 8.00 13.39
C GLY A 634 -14.63 6.60 13.91
N TYR A 635 -13.78 6.11 14.81
CA TYR A 635 -13.92 4.78 15.43
C TYR A 635 -14.90 4.77 16.61
N ASP A 636 -14.72 5.72 17.51
CA ASP A 636 -15.49 5.88 18.76
C ASP A 636 -15.35 7.31 19.28
N ALA A 637 -15.86 7.60 20.47
CA ALA A 637 -15.76 8.92 21.08
C ALA A 637 -14.30 9.40 21.29
N LEU A 638 -13.35 8.49 21.46
CA LEU A 638 -11.95 8.86 21.68
C LEU A 638 -11.16 9.04 20.39
N THR A 639 -11.70 8.63 19.24
CA THR A 639 -11.02 8.83 17.95
C THR A 639 -12.02 9.15 16.85
N ARG A 640 -12.34 10.44 16.70
CA ARG A 640 -13.28 10.94 15.70
C ARG A 640 -13.17 12.44 15.49
N PHE A 641 -13.89 12.92 14.47
CA PHE A 641 -14.13 14.34 14.25
C PHE A 641 -15.17 14.91 15.20
N TYR A 642 -14.89 16.11 15.70
CA TYR A 642 -15.81 16.97 16.45
C TYR A 642 -15.90 18.35 15.81
N TYR A 643 -17.06 18.97 15.93
CA TYR A 643 -17.25 20.37 15.55
C TYR A 643 -16.77 21.30 16.64
N THR A 644 -16.15 22.40 16.25
CA THR A 644 -15.72 23.48 17.13
C THR A 644 -16.69 24.65 17.05
N ALA A 645 -16.58 25.63 17.95
CA ALA A 645 -17.39 26.85 17.95
C ALA A 645 -17.24 27.68 16.67
N SER A 646 -16.13 27.58 15.96
CA SER A 646 -15.90 28.20 14.65
C SER A 646 -16.62 27.50 13.47
N GLY A 647 -17.25 26.37 13.72
CA GLY A 647 -17.87 25.54 12.67
C GLY A 647 -16.88 24.68 11.89
N ASP A 648 -15.63 24.64 12.31
CA ASP A 648 -14.59 23.78 11.75
C ASP A 648 -14.62 22.39 12.40
N TYR A 649 -13.88 21.45 11.80
CA TYR A 649 -13.66 20.14 12.35
C TYR A 649 -12.32 20.06 13.09
N LEU A 650 -12.35 19.40 14.24
CA LEU A 650 -11.19 18.93 14.97
C LEU A 650 -11.18 17.41 14.96
N LEU A 651 -10.06 16.77 14.68
CA LEU A 651 -9.87 15.34 14.95
C LEU A 651 -9.33 15.19 16.37
N PHE A 652 -10.12 14.60 17.25
CA PHE A 652 -9.67 14.13 18.56
C PHE A 652 -9.20 12.67 18.44
N SER A 653 -8.04 12.36 19.00
CA SER A 653 -7.52 10.99 19.03
C SER A 653 -6.84 10.69 20.36
N SER A 654 -7.39 9.70 21.05
CA SER A 654 -6.92 9.21 22.34
C SER A 654 -7.23 7.72 22.47
N ASN A 655 -6.96 7.14 23.62
CA ASN A 655 -7.31 5.76 23.96
C ASN A 655 -7.68 5.61 25.43
N GLU A 656 -8.19 4.44 25.82
CA GLU A 656 -8.63 4.16 27.20
C GLU A 656 -7.51 4.37 28.25
N HIS A 657 -6.25 4.16 27.90
CA HIS A 657 -5.11 4.35 28.81
C HIS A 657 -4.82 5.83 29.09
N ASP A 658 -5.24 6.72 28.18
CA ASP A 658 -5.02 8.15 28.32
C ASP A 658 -6.13 8.82 29.15
N ILE A 659 -7.25 8.14 29.40
CA ILE A 659 -8.40 8.71 30.14
C ILE A 659 -8.00 9.31 31.51
N PRO A 660 -7.19 8.65 32.36
CA PRO A 660 -6.77 9.27 33.62
C PRO A 660 -5.98 10.56 33.44
N SER A 661 -5.21 10.68 32.37
CA SER A 661 -4.45 11.87 32.03
C SER A 661 -5.36 12.98 31.47
N LEU A 662 -6.36 12.63 30.70
CA LEU A 662 -7.40 13.55 30.20
C LEU A 662 -8.23 14.08 31.37
N ASP A 663 -8.69 13.23 32.27
CA ASP A 663 -9.50 13.59 33.43
C ASP A 663 -8.78 14.54 34.42
N ALA A 664 -7.45 14.55 34.38
CA ALA A 664 -6.63 15.47 35.14
C ALA A 664 -6.59 16.90 34.56
N LEU A 665 -7.00 17.08 33.31
CA LEU A 665 -7.16 18.39 32.68
C LEU A 665 -8.53 18.99 33.04
N GLU A 666 -8.58 20.28 33.34
CA GLU A 666 -9.82 20.93 33.79
C GLU A 666 -10.95 20.81 32.75
N GLU A 667 -10.60 20.92 31.46
CA GLU A 667 -11.54 20.87 30.35
C GLU A 667 -12.21 19.49 30.19
N PHE A 668 -11.50 18.42 30.52
CA PHE A 668 -11.97 17.02 30.35
C PHE A 668 -12.36 16.36 31.67
N LYS A 669 -12.43 17.14 32.76
CA LYS A 669 -12.72 16.62 34.08
C LYS A 669 -14.08 15.92 34.15
N GLY A 670 -14.07 14.71 34.68
CA GLY A 670 -15.25 13.85 34.76
C GLY A 670 -15.32 12.77 33.70
N ILE A 671 -14.50 12.82 32.62
CA ILE A 671 -14.53 11.84 31.54
C ILE A 671 -14.28 10.39 32.02
N ALA A 672 -13.45 10.22 33.06
CA ALA A 672 -13.13 8.90 33.62
C ALA A 672 -14.32 8.23 34.29
N SER A 673 -15.29 9.00 34.77
CA SER A 673 -16.49 8.48 35.44
C SER A 673 -17.65 8.21 34.46
N LEU A 674 -17.55 8.64 33.21
CA LEU A 674 -18.61 8.47 32.21
C LEU A 674 -18.61 7.08 31.57
N PRO A 675 -19.79 6.49 31.36
CA PRO A 675 -19.96 5.36 30.46
C PRO A 675 -19.44 5.66 29.04
N LYS A 676 -18.99 4.63 28.32
CA LYS A 676 -18.41 4.81 26.99
C LYS A 676 -19.36 5.50 25.99
N ASP A 677 -20.63 5.17 26.06
CA ASP A 677 -21.69 5.69 25.20
C ASP A 677 -22.07 7.16 25.52
N GLU A 678 -21.74 7.67 26.70
CA GLU A 678 -21.99 9.07 27.07
C GLU A 678 -20.83 10.01 26.72
N ARG A 679 -19.62 9.47 26.49
CA ARG A 679 -18.42 10.26 26.24
C ARG A 679 -18.50 11.09 24.95
N ASP A 680 -19.23 10.62 23.94
CA ASP A 680 -19.39 11.34 22.68
C ASP A 680 -20.12 12.67 22.89
N ALA A 681 -21.25 12.65 23.61
CA ALA A 681 -22.00 13.86 23.94
C ALA A 681 -21.18 14.82 24.82
N PHE A 682 -20.45 14.30 25.80
CA PHE A 682 -19.57 15.09 26.68
C PHE A 682 -18.48 15.81 25.89
N LEU A 683 -17.71 15.08 25.05
CA LEU A 683 -16.64 15.65 24.23
C LEU A 683 -17.17 16.62 23.18
N SER A 684 -18.32 16.32 22.58
CA SER A 684 -19.01 17.25 21.65
C SER A 684 -19.33 18.59 22.31
N GLY A 685 -19.78 18.57 23.57
CA GLY A 685 -20.04 19.79 24.35
C GLY A 685 -18.78 20.60 24.64
N ILE A 686 -17.68 19.93 24.96
CA ILE A 686 -16.38 20.57 25.21
C ILE A 686 -15.87 21.26 23.93
N PHE A 687 -15.75 20.52 22.83
CA PHE A 687 -15.16 21.05 21.59
C PHE A 687 -16.00 22.12 20.92
N ALA A 688 -17.35 22.09 21.10
CA ALA A 688 -18.23 23.16 20.64
C ALA A 688 -18.10 24.45 21.46
N GLY A 689 -17.43 24.41 22.61
CA GLY A 689 -17.28 25.56 23.50
C GLY A 689 -16.20 26.54 23.08
N ASP A 690 -15.26 26.18 22.21
CA ASP A 690 -14.17 27.05 21.77
C ASP A 690 -13.81 26.85 20.29
N THR A 691 -12.98 27.72 19.73
CA THR A 691 -12.56 27.70 18.33
C THR A 691 -11.46 26.69 18.09
N SER A 692 -11.32 26.22 16.83
CA SER A 692 -10.26 25.25 16.47
C SER A 692 -8.85 25.66 16.91
N PRO A 693 -8.41 26.93 16.79
CA PRO A 693 -7.08 27.33 17.23
C PRO A 693 -6.85 27.23 18.74
N ALA A 694 -7.91 27.19 19.55
CA ALA A 694 -7.80 27.04 21.00
C ALA A 694 -7.52 25.58 21.40
N TRP A 695 -7.96 24.61 20.60
CA TRP A 695 -7.77 23.19 20.81
C TRP A 695 -6.51 22.65 20.13
#